data_70d7a2f98132d6c7619ff24ceb8c310a
#
_entry.id   70d7a2f98132d6c7619ff24ceb8c310a
#
_cell.length_a   1.000
_cell.length_b   1.000
_cell.length_c   1.000
_cell.angle_alpha   90.00
_cell.angle_beta   90.00
_cell.angle_gamma   90.00
#
_symmetry.space_group_name_H-M   'P 1'
#
loop_
_entity.id
_entity.type
_entity.pdbx_description
1 polymer ?
#
loop_
_entity_poly.entity_id
_entity_poly.type
_entity_poly.pdbx_seq_one_letter_code
_entity_poly.pdbx_strand_id
1 'polypeptide(L)'
;MNFKKMLVLLGVIIVAGVILAACGGNATTPAPEATEAPVVSLPDTPYLAEWQGSAHNDVAGEPFRHWDDATANPDGVPATCAKCHTSNGYQDFLGVDGSEAGKVDAAVAAADSQGIQCVTCHNAGTISKTTVMFPSGVEIKAGDDVRCMECHQGRESKVSVDAAIAKFGENVDPDAVPAPFKDDKGNDVKLGFRNVHYFAAAATLYGSETHGGYEYDGNTYDAKNTHVEGYATCTGCHNPHTLEVKVEQCANCHEGVATVDDLKDVRMVASAKDYDGDGNVEEGMYYEIQGLQETLMAEITKYATDKAGAAIVYSPDAYPYFFADTNANGTVDEGEAVFPNAYKNWTPRLLKATYNYQVSIKDPGAFAHGNKYIVQLLFDSIADLGGDVSKLARTDAGHFAGNTEPFRHWDEEGEVPYACVKCHTAQGLPTYIKDGGTTVVTSNGTTTIVGLAPLPPSNGYLCSTCHNEEAWPERYAVDSVVFPSGKTVSLGGKDADGKFVADDSNLCLSCHQGRESTTSMNNALKGKELDTVDAKIRFKNIHYFAAGATLFGGEVQGAYQYDGKEYVGQNLHASDTGKVNKCQDCHDVHALEPKVETCETCHDTTDPTTIRMTNVDYDGDGDVTEGVKGEVDTLAEALYAQLQTYAAANGGAIEYKGGAYPYFFGADGKAYATWTPRSVKAAFNYQYSQKDPGVYVHNNKYIIQILIDSIQDLGGNVSAYTRP
;
A
#
# COMPACT_ATOMS: atom_id res chain seq x y z
N MET A 1 71.52 -18.88 11.83
CA MET A 1 70.61 -20.03 11.62
C MET A 1 69.41 -19.83 12.52
N ASN A 2 68.22 -19.65 11.97
CA ASN A 2 67.04 -19.15 12.69
C ASN A 2 66.43 -20.20 13.62
N PHE A 3 66.09 -19.82 14.83
CA PHE A 3 65.51 -20.63 15.91
C PHE A 3 64.29 -21.49 15.49
N LYS A 4 63.56 -21.12 14.45
CA LYS A 4 62.43 -21.89 13.89
C LYS A 4 62.85 -23.15 13.12
N LYS A 5 64.12 -23.24 12.63
CA LYS A 5 64.62 -24.44 11.95
C LYS A 5 65.16 -25.51 12.91
N MET A 6 65.45 -25.12 14.14
CA MET A 6 65.93 -26.07 15.16
C MET A 6 64.78 -26.85 15.85
N LEU A 7 63.56 -26.27 15.90
CA LEU A 7 62.38 -26.93 16.46
C LEU A 7 61.78 -28.01 15.56
N VAL A 8 61.98 -27.89 14.23
CA VAL A 8 61.48 -28.89 13.27
C VAL A 8 62.43 -30.11 13.22
N LEU A 9 63.70 -29.93 13.49
CA LEU A 9 64.65 -31.06 13.52
C LEU A 9 64.53 -31.90 14.81
N LEU A 10 64.13 -31.31 15.92
CA LEU A 10 63.90 -32.04 17.18
C LEU A 10 62.62 -32.86 17.14
N GLY A 11 61.56 -32.44 16.41
CA GLY A 11 60.31 -33.15 16.27
C GLY A 11 60.41 -34.45 15.43
N VAL A 12 61.31 -34.49 14.45
CA VAL A 12 61.52 -35.64 13.56
C VAL A 12 62.36 -36.73 14.24
N ILE A 13 63.22 -36.41 15.21
CA ILE A 13 64.03 -37.38 15.93
C ILE A 13 63.23 -38.13 16.99
N ILE A 14 62.17 -37.56 17.55
CA ILE A 14 61.32 -38.19 18.56
C ILE A 14 60.35 -39.21 17.91
N VAL A 15 59.92 -38.97 16.70
CA VAL A 15 58.99 -39.93 15.99
C VAL A 15 59.74 -41.14 15.41
N ALA A 16 61.05 -41.02 15.13
CA ALA A 16 61.87 -42.15 14.64
C ALA A 16 62.34 -43.09 15.76
N GLY A 17 62.29 -42.66 17.05
CA GLY A 17 62.76 -43.48 18.19
C GLY A 17 61.72 -44.48 18.75
N VAL A 18 60.42 -44.37 18.33
CA VAL A 18 59.34 -45.21 18.88
C VAL A 18 59.01 -46.45 17.97
N ILE A 19 59.58 -46.52 16.76
CA ILE A 19 59.23 -47.60 15.78
C ILE A 19 60.19 -48.82 15.84
N LEU A 20 61.23 -48.78 16.65
CA LEU A 20 62.26 -49.86 16.64
C LEU A 20 62.30 -50.77 17.89
N ALA A 21 61.21 -50.82 18.67
CA ALA A 21 61.14 -51.67 19.88
C ALA A 21 59.95 -52.65 19.92
N ALA A 22 59.49 -53.19 18.78
CA ALA A 22 58.41 -54.15 18.79
C ALA A 22 58.65 -55.26 17.75
N CYS A 23 59.70 -56.11 17.95
CA CYS A 23 59.82 -57.39 17.33
C CYS A 23 60.52 -58.36 18.25
N GLY A 24 59.77 -59.23 18.96
CA GLY A 24 60.33 -60.37 19.66
C GLY A 24 59.46 -60.88 20.80
N GLY A 25 58.77 -62.03 20.57
CA GLY A 25 58.30 -62.86 21.68
C GLY A 25 56.82 -63.28 21.59
N ASN A 26 56.57 -64.53 21.12
CA ASN A 26 55.29 -65.17 21.20
C ASN A 26 54.84 -65.35 22.68
N ALA A 27 53.68 -64.82 23.01
CA ALA A 27 52.83 -65.29 24.06
C ALA A 27 51.35 -65.02 23.69
N THR A 28 50.59 -66.04 23.49
CA THR A 28 49.14 -65.98 23.26
C THR A 28 48.41 -65.51 24.53
N THR A 29 48.00 -64.25 24.54
CA THR A 29 47.06 -63.70 25.50
C THR A 29 45.70 -63.51 24.79
N PRO A 30 44.53 -63.80 25.43
CA PRO A 30 43.25 -63.61 24.77
C PRO A 30 43.05 -62.11 24.47
N ALA A 31 42.50 -61.83 23.29
CA ALA A 31 42.15 -60.48 22.84
C ALA A 31 41.25 -59.82 23.87
N PRO A 32 41.51 -58.59 24.29
CA PRO A 32 40.52 -57.84 25.06
C PRO A 32 39.27 -57.63 24.20
N GLU A 33 38.11 -57.90 24.78
CA GLU A 33 36.81 -57.54 24.24
C GLU A 33 36.89 -56.08 23.82
N ALA A 34 36.54 -55.81 22.56
CA ALA A 34 36.49 -54.47 22.03
C ALA A 34 35.44 -53.70 22.84
N THR A 35 35.89 -52.85 23.73
CA THR A 35 35.01 -51.83 24.35
C THR A 35 34.53 -50.96 23.21
N GLU A 36 33.25 -51.05 22.87
CA GLU A 36 32.63 -50.11 21.96
C GLU A 36 32.97 -48.69 22.44
N ALA A 37 33.54 -47.91 21.54
CA ALA A 37 33.75 -46.47 21.81
C ALA A 37 32.39 -45.86 22.21
N PRO A 38 32.35 -45.01 23.26
CA PRO A 38 31.10 -44.39 23.65
C PRO A 38 30.54 -43.68 22.40
N VAL A 39 29.35 -44.12 21.98
CA VAL A 39 28.56 -43.39 20.97
C VAL A 39 28.26 -42.06 21.56
N VAL A 40 29.02 -41.06 21.17
CA VAL A 40 28.68 -39.66 21.45
C VAL A 40 27.42 -39.39 20.65
N SER A 41 26.26 -39.52 21.29
CA SER A 41 25.03 -39.02 20.73
C SER A 41 25.21 -37.51 20.53
N LEU A 42 25.28 -37.10 19.27
CA LEU A 42 25.16 -35.66 18.98
C LEU A 42 23.85 -35.19 19.58
N PRO A 43 23.79 -34.00 20.21
CA PRO A 43 22.53 -33.43 20.66
C PRO A 43 21.56 -33.40 19.48
N ASP A 44 20.29 -33.74 19.75
CA ASP A 44 19.24 -33.66 18.74
C ASP A 44 19.27 -32.28 18.08
N THR A 45 19.37 -32.28 16.76
CA THR A 45 19.32 -31.03 15.98
C THR A 45 17.91 -30.47 16.11
N PRO A 46 17.75 -29.28 16.72
CA PRO A 46 16.42 -28.72 16.89
C PRO A 46 15.74 -28.52 15.53
N TYR A 47 14.42 -28.72 15.48
CA TYR A 47 13.58 -28.56 14.29
C TYR A 47 13.91 -29.47 13.09
N LEU A 48 14.77 -30.48 13.26
CA LEU A 48 15.15 -31.38 12.17
C LEU A 48 13.94 -32.12 11.59
N ALA A 49 13.07 -32.65 12.44
CA ALA A 49 11.88 -33.38 12.01
C ALA A 49 10.87 -32.50 11.27
N GLU A 50 10.72 -31.26 11.71
CA GLU A 50 9.87 -30.25 11.09
C GLU A 50 10.39 -29.92 9.67
N TRP A 51 11.67 -29.59 9.55
CA TRP A 51 12.30 -29.31 8.26
C TRP A 51 12.26 -30.53 7.33
N GLN A 52 12.47 -31.75 7.83
CA GLN A 52 12.41 -32.99 7.03
C GLN A 52 11.03 -33.22 6.40
N GLY A 53 9.96 -32.75 7.04
CA GLY A 53 8.59 -32.80 6.52
C GLY A 53 8.23 -31.65 5.58
N SER A 54 9.09 -30.64 5.42
CA SER A 54 8.78 -29.45 4.66
C SER A 54 9.08 -29.59 3.16
N ALA A 55 8.44 -28.73 2.34
CA ALA A 55 8.68 -28.66 0.90
C ALA A 55 10.13 -28.24 0.56
N HIS A 56 10.84 -27.54 1.44
CA HIS A 56 12.26 -27.24 1.26
C HIS A 56 13.16 -28.47 1.29
N ASN A 57 12.72 -29.55 1.93
CA ASN A 57 13.41 -30.84 1.96
C ASN A 57 12.80 -31.89 1.00
N ASP A 58 11.85 -31.52 0.16
CA ASP A 58 11.33 -32.45 -0.86
C ASP A 58 12.37 -32.66 -1.98
N VAL A 59 13.43 -33.39 -1.66
CA VAL A 59 14.55 -33.61 -2.57
C VAL A 59 14.18 -34.42 -3.82
N ALA A 60 13.00 -35.04 -3.85
CA ALA A 60 12.46 -35.73 -5.02
C ALA A 60 11.62 -34.84 -5.91
N GLY A 61 11.27 -33.65 -5.41
CA GLY A 61 10.44 -32.71 -6.12
C GLY A 61 11.11 -32.11 -7.35
N GLU A 62 10.28 -31.70 -8.31
CA GLU A 62 10.69 -31.10 -9.59
C GLU A 62 11.69 -29.94 -9.43
N PRO A 63 11.55 -29.02 -8.44
CA PRO A 63 12.49 -27.92 -8.27
C PRO A 63 13.95 -28.34 -8.04
N PHE A 64 14.18 -29.58 -7.58
CA PHE A 64 15.51 -30.11 -7.29
C PHE A 64 15.94 -31.21 -8.25
N ARG A 65 15.02 -31.78 -9.05
CA ARG A 65 15.27 -32.86 -10.01
C ARG A 65 15.23 -32.43 -11.47
N HIS A 66 14.81 -31.19 -11.75
CA HIS A 66 14.66 -30.63 -13.10
C HIS A 66 15.91 -30.81 -14.00
N TRP A 67 17.09 -30.81 -13.40
CA TRP A 67 18.38 -30.89 -14.12
C TRP A 67 19.08 -32.24 -14.05
N ASP A 68 18.38 -33.32 -13.67
CA ASP A 68 18.95 -34.66 -13.53
C ASP A 68 19.27 -35.32 -14.87
N ASP A 69 18.66 -34.90 -15.98
CA ASP A 69 19.03 -35.36 -17.31
C ASP A 69 20.40 -34.77 -17.74
N ALA A 70 21.45 -35.54 -17.50
CA ALA A 70 22.80 -35.10 -17.86
C ALA A 70 23.03 -34.90 -19.37
N THR A 71 22.13 -35.39 -20.25
CA THR A 71 22.21 -35.15 -21.69
C THR A 71 21.71 -33.75 -22.04
N ALA A 72 20.62 -33.34 -21.40
CA ALA A 72 20.06 -32.01 -21.56
C ALA A 72 20.81 -30.95 -20.72
N ASN A 73 21.29 -31.34 -19.53
CA ASN A 73 21.92 -30.49 -18.54
C ASN A 73 23.30 -31.03 -18.10
N PRO A 74 24.31 -31.04 -18.98
CA PRO A 74 25.60 -31.67 -18.68
C PRO A 74 26.37 -31.05 -17.51
N ASP A 75 26.10 -29.78 -17.24
CA ASP A 75 26.73 -28.99 -16.16
C ASP A 75 25.88 -28.96 -14.87
N GLY A 76 24.71 -29.63 -14.85
CA GLY A 76 23.77 -29.61 -13.72
C GLY A 76 22.90 -28.37 -13.66
N VAL A 77 22.66 -27.84 -12.44
CA VAL A 77 21.82 -26.67 -12.20
C VAL A 77 22.53 -25.41 -12.67
N PRO A 78 22.03 -24.70 -13.68
CA PRO A 78 22.70 -23.49 -14.20
C PRO A 78 22.90 -22.41 -13.12
N ALA A 79 23.97 -21.64 -13.20
CA ALA A 79 24.28 -20.55 -12.27
C ALA A 79 23.11 -19.58 -12.07
N THR A 80 22.33 -19.31 -13.12
CA THR A 80 21.12 -18.46 -13.07
C THR A 80 19.96 -19.04 -12.27
N CYS A 81 19.98 -20.32 -11.96
CA CYS A 81 18.96 -21.07 -11.22
C CYS A 81 19.47 -21.52 -9.85
N ALA A 82 20.75 -21.79 -9.73
CA ALA A 82 21.37 -22.41 -8.57
C ALA A 82 21.21 -21.60 -7.26
N LYS A 83 21.09 -20.28 -7.34
CA LYS A 83 20.82 -19.41 -6.19
C LYS A 83 19.59 -19.87 -5.37
N CYS A 84 18.53 -20.30 -6.04
CA CYS A 84 17.26 -20.64 -5.40
C CYS A 84 17.02 -22.16 -5.34
N HIS A 85 17.70 -22.94 -6.18
CA HIS A 85 17.45 -24.37 -6.32
C HIS A 85 18.55 -25.26 -5.72
N THR A 86 19.59 -24.65 -5.11
CA THR A 86 20.64 -25.37 -4.39
C THR A 86 21.14 -24.57 -3.20
N SER A 87 21.46 -25.26 -2.11
CA SER A 87 22.10 -24.64 -0.94
C SER A 87 23.51 -24.12 -1.24
N ASN A 88 24.26 -24.82 -2.09
CA ASN A 88 25.62 -24.44 -2.50
C ASN A 88 25.58 -23.15 -3.35
N GLY A 89 24.68 -23.07 -4.32
CA GLY A 89 24.51 -21.87 -5.15
C GLY A 89 24.06 -20.65 -4.37
N TYR A 90 23.24 -20.84 -3.31
CA TYR A 90 22.90 -19.72 -2.43
C TYR A 90 24.08 -19.22 -1.60
N GLN A 91 24.95 -20.14 -1.10
CA GLN A 91 26.16 -19.76 -0.38
C GLN A 91 27.17 -19.07 -1.29
N ASP A 92 27.33 -19.53 -2.53
CA ASP A 92 28.14 -18.87 -3.58
C ASP A 92 27.59 -17.46 -3.84
N PHE A 93 26.27 -17.32 -4.09
CA PHE A 93 25.63 -16.00 -4.25
C PHE A 93 25.92 -15.05 -3.07
N LEU A 94 26.00 -15.55 -1.86
CA LEU A 94 26.32 -14.73 -0.67
C LEU A 94 27.82 -14.46 -0.51
N GLY A 95 28.67 -15.14 -1.26
CA GLY A 95 30.15 -15.07 -1.13
C GLY A 95 30.69 -15.69 0.16
N VAL A 96 29.89 -16.55 0.84
CA VAL A 96 30.32 -17.19 2.11
C VAL A 96 31.27 -18.35 1.90
N ASP A 97 31.41 -18.84 0.70
CA ASP A 97 32.40 -19.83 0.26
C ASP A 97 33.74 -19.20 -0.17
N GLY A 98 33.80 -17.86 -0.20
CA GLY A 98 34.98 -17.08 -0.60
C GLY A 98 34.89 -16.52 -2.02
N SER A 99 33.80 -16.76 -2.74
CA SER A 99 33.51 -16.18 -4.07
C SER A 99 33.09 -14.70 -3.96
N GLU A 100 32.83 -14.05 -5.11
CA GLU A 100 32.32 -12.69 -5.17
C GLU A 100 30.81 -12.67 -4.88
N ALA A 101 30.38 -11.98 -3.83
CA ALA A 101 28.97 -11.86 -3.48
C ALA A 101 28.13 -11.19 -4.58
N GLY A 102 26.87 -11.62 -4.70
CA GLY A 102 25.87 -11.05 -5.62
C GLY A 102 25.71 -11.84 -6.92
N LYS A 103 26.46 -12.90 -7.14
CA LYS A 103 26.33 -13.80 -8.30
C LYS A 103 26.65 -15.23 -7.90
N VAL A 104 26.20 -16.18 -8.70
CA VAL A 104 26.66 -17.58 -8.67
C VAL A 104 27.70 -17.73 -9.77
N ASP A 105 28.91 -18.15 -9.40
CA ASP A 105 30.07 -18.18 -10.32
C ASP A 105 29.98 -19.28 -11.37
N ALA A 106 29.41 -20.46 -11.03
CA ALA A 106 29.33 -21.61 -11.90
C ALA A 106 28.03 -22.41 -11.68
N ALA A 107 27.73 -23.30 -12.63
CA ALA A 107 26.66 -24.29 -12.45
C ALA A 107 26.99 -25.23 -11.28
N VAL A 108 25.94 -25.68 -10.56
CA VAL A 108 26.04 -26.63 -9.46
C VAL A 108 25.67 -28.02 -9.96
N ALA A 109 26.47 -29.04 -9.63
CA ALA A 109 26.17 -30.39 -10.07
C ALA A 109 24.77 -30.82 -9.62
N ALA A 110 23.99 -31.50 -10.48
CA ALA A 110 22.63 -31.91 -10.17
C ALA A 110 22.56 -32.80 -8.91
N ALA A 111 23.58 -33.63 -8.66
CA ALA A 111 23.69 -34.45 -7.46
C ALA A 111 23.78 -33.63 -6.14
N ASP A 112 24.21 -32.37 -6.21
CA ASP A 112 24.34 -31.48 -5.06
C ASP A 112 23.05 -30.66 -4.81
N SER A 113 22.04 -30.78 -5.69
CA SER A 113 20.69 -30.21 -5.48
C SER A 113 19.90 -31.11 -4.53
N GLN A 114 20.13 -30.94 -3.23
CA GLN A 114 19.56 -31.75 -2.16
C GLN A 114 18.54 -30.98 -1.30
N GLY A 115 17.70 -30.17 -1.94
CA GLY A 115 16.75 -29.31 -1.25
C GLY A 115 17.41 -28.06 -0.65
N ILE A 116 16.62 -27.28 0.06
CA ILE A 116 17.07 -26.09 0.79
C ILE A 116 17.44 -26.50 2.22
N GLN A 117 18.73 -26.64 2.47
CA GLN A 117 19.25 -27.18 3.72
C GLN A 117 19.36 -26.06 4.81
N CYS A 118 19.53 -26.49 6.05
CA CYS A 118 19.67 -25.59 7.20
C CYS A 118 20.71 -24.48 6.96
N VAL A 119 21.85 -24.85 6.34
CA VAL A 119 22.95 -23.93 6.05
C VAL A 119 22.58 -22.79 5.08
N THR A 120 21.51 -22.93 4.31
CA THR A 120 21.03 -21.85 3.43
C THR A 120 20.53 -20.66 4.24
N CYS A 121 19.79 -20.91 5.32
CA CYS A 121 19.26 -19.86 6.21
C CYS A 121 20.19 -19.59 7.40
N HIS A 122 20.92 -20.61 7.88
CA HIS A 122 21.76 -20.56 9.07
C HIS A 122 23.27 -20.47 8.71
N ASN A 123 23.67 -19.39 8.05
CA ASN A 123 25.07 -19.05 7.78
C ASN A 123 25.32 -17.57 8.05
N ALA A 124 26.58 -17.18 8.17
CA ALA A 124 26.95 -15.80 8.53
C ALA A 124 26.47 -14.75 7.49
N GLY A 125 26.51 -15.08 6.20
CA GLY A 125 26.06 -14.21 5.12
C GLY A 125 24.56 -13.96 5.19
N THR A 126 23.75 -15.02 5.31
CA THR A 126 22.28 -14.89 5.44
C THR A 126 21.87 -14.15 6.71
N ILE A 127 22.51 -14.44 7.86
CA ILE A 127 22.19 -13.80 9.14
C ILE A 127 22.50 -12.29 9.12
N SER A 128 23.55 -11.88 8.40
CA SER A 128 23.94 -10.47 8.30
C SER A 128 23.21 -9.70 7.18
N LYS A 129 22.49 -10.41 6.31
CA LYS A 129 21.76 -9.78 5.18
C LYS A 129 20.51 -9.06 5.65
N THR A 130 20.35 -7.80 5.25
CA THR A 130 19.20 -6.95 5.62
C THR A 130 18.48 -6.36 4.43
N THR A 131 18.99 -6.57 3.22
CA THR A 131 18.40 -6.05 1.97
C THR A 131 18.30 -7.14 0.91
N VAL A 132 17.37 -6.96 -0.03
CA VAL A 132 17.19 -7.83 -1.21
C VAL A 132 16.97 -6.96 -2.45
N MET A 133 17.63 -7.33 -3.56
CA MET A 133 17.46 -6.69 -4.86
C MET A 133 16.41 -7.43 -5.68
N PHE A 134 15.32 -6.76 -6.04
CA PHE A 134 14.26 -7.32 -6.87
C PHE A 134 14.58 -7.27 -8.37
N PRO A 135 13.88 -8.07 -9.21
CA PRO A 135 14.07 -8.06 -10.66
C PRO A 135 13.84 -6.70 -11.34
N SER A 136 13.11 -5.80 -10.70
CA SER A 136 12.94 -4.41 -11.14
C SER A 136 14.19 -3.54 -10.97
N GLY A 137 15.19 -4.00 -10.20
CA GLY A 137 16.34 -3.21 -9.79
C GLY A 137 16.13 -2.42 -8.50
N VAL A 138 14.97 -2.56 -7.85
CA VAL A 138 14.70 -1.93 -6.56
C VAL A 138 15.28 -2.76 -5.42
N GLU A 139 15.99 -2.11 -4.49
CA GLU A 139 16.49 -2.73 -3.27
C GLU A 139 15.55 -2.47 -2.10
N ILE A 140 15.09 -3.55 -1.46
CA ILE A 140 14.20 -3.51 -0.30
C ILE A 140 14.95 -3.86 0.98
N LYS A 141 14.72 -3.09 2.06
CA LYS A 141 15.17 -3.39 3.42
C LYS A 141 14.06 -4.08 4.20
N ALA A 142 14.28 -5.32 4.60
CA ALA A 142 13.23 -6.13 5.25
C ALA A 142 13.74 -6.97 6.43
N GLY A 143 14.87 -6.62 7.01
CA GLY A 143 15.41 -7.34 8.17
C GLY A 143 15.53 -8.86 7.90
N ASP A 144 14.98 -9.67 8.79
CA ASP A 144 15.08 -11.13 8.71
C ASP A 144 14.29 -11.76 7.54
N ASP A 145 13.27 -11.07 7.01
CA ASP A 145 12.44 -11.57 5.91
C ASP A 145 13.22 -11.69 4.59
N VAL A 146 14.33 -10.96 4.44
CA VAL A 146 15.19 -11.05 3.25
C VAL A 146 15.67 -12.49 2.97
N ARG A 147 15.74 -13.35 3.99
CA ARG A 147 16.10 -14.77 3.85
C ARG A 147 15.10 -15.53 2.98
N CYS A 148 13.82 -15.21 3.13
CA CYS A 148 12.74 -15.79 2.32
C CYS A 148 12.67 -15.08 0.97
N MET A 149 12.72 -13.75 0.99
CA MET A 149 12.51 -12.89 -0.18
C MET A 149 13.56 -13.14 -1.27
N GLU A 150 14.79 -13.49 -0.91
CA GLU A 150 15.86 -13.72 -1.90
C GLU A 150 15.52 -14.79 -2.93
N CYS A 151 14.69 -15.78 -2.55
CA CYS A 151 14.19 -16.80 -3.46
C CYS A 151 12.73 -16.56 -3.88
N HIS A 152 11.91 -15.93 -3.02
CA HIS A 152 10.49 -15.69 -3.25
C HIS A 152 10.15 -14.31 -3.85
N GLN A 153 11.10 -13.66 -4.55
CA GLN A 153 10.93 -12.35 -5.18
C GLN A 153 10.42 -12.38 -6.63
N GLY A 154 10.31 -13.57 -7.22
CA GLY A 154 10.06 -13.72 -8.65
C GLY A 154 11.34 -13.57 -9.49
N ARG A 155 11.19 -13.65 -10.82
CA ARG A 155 12.31 -13.54 -11.79
C ARG A 155 12.14 -12.44 -12.82
N GLU A 156 10.94 -11.92 -12.95
CA GLU A 156 10.56 -10.89 -13.91
C GLU A 156 9.82 -9.76 -13.16
N SER A 157 9.62 -8.64 -13.82
CA SER A 157 8.96 -7.45 -13.28
C SER A 157 8.40 -6.60 -14.42
N LYS A 158 7.66 -5.51 -14.11
CA LYS A 158 7.29 -4.49 -15.11
C LYS A 158 8.50 -4.09 -15.97
N VAL A 159 9.64 -3.80 -15.31
CA VAL A 159 10.87 -3.33 -16.00
C VAL A 159 11.37 -4.35 -17.02
N SER A 160 11.35 -5.63 -16.70
CA SER A 160 11.80 -6.68 -17.61
C SER A 160 10.83 -6.95 -18.76
N VAL A 161 9.52 -6.79 -18.52
CA VAL A 161 8.49 -6.86 -19.58
C VAL A 161 8.64 -5.68 -20.53
N ASP A 162 8.78 -4.45 -20.01
CA ASP A 162 9.02 -3.25 -20.83
C ASP A 162 10.33 -3.37 -21.63
N ALA A 163 11.40 -3.85 -21.02
CA ALA A 163 12.68 -4.10 -21.69
C ALA A 163 12.57 -5.15 -22.81
N ALA A 164 11.70 -6.15 -22.64
CA ALA A 164 11.46 -7.15 -23.70
C ALA A 164 10.74 -6.54 -24.89
N ILE A 165 9.75 -5.68 -24.66
CA ILE A 165 8.98 -4.97 -25.69
C ILE A 165 9.88 -3.94 -26.39
N ALA A 166 10.65 -3.15 -25.64
CA ALA A 166 11.53 -2.10 -26.16
C ALA A 166 12.59 -2.60 -27.15
N LYS A 167 12.95 -3.88 -27.12
CA LYS A 167 13.85 -4.50 -28.14
C LYS A 167 13.33 -4.38 -29.56
N PHE A 168 12.01 -4.19 -29.74
CA PHE A 168 11.36 -4.09 -31.04
C PHE A 168 11.17 -2.63 -31.51
N GLY A 169 11.61 -1.65 -30.72
CA GLY A 169 11.58 -0.22 -31.03
C GLY A 169 10.85 0.61 -29.98
N GLU A 170 11.02 1.95 -30.04
CA GLU A 170 10.41 2.89 -29.09
C GLU A 170 8.89 3.06 -29.27
N ASN A 171 8.34 2.79 -30.46
CA ASN A 171 6.93 2.98 -30.78
C ASN A 171 6.35 1.68 -31.36
N VAL A 172 6.49 0.58 -30.65
CA VAL A 172 5.90 -0.70 -31.04
C VAL A 172 4.38 -0.60 -30.94
N ASP A 173 3.68 -0.98 -31.98
CA ASP A 173 2.22 -1.04 -31.95
C ASP A 173 1.78 -2.06 -30.87
N PRO A 174 1.03 -1.63 -29.85
CA PRO A 174 0.62 -2.51 -28.75
C PRO A 174 -0.25 -3.69 -29.20
N ASP A 175 -0.93 -3.55 -30.34
CA ASP A 175 -1.89 -4.53 -30.85
C ASP A 175 -1.36 -5.36 -32.02
N ALA A 176 -0.11 -5.14 -32.44
CA ALA A 176 0.51 -5.92 -33.52
C ALA A 176 1.57 -6.90 -32.98
N VAL A 177 1.70 -8.07 -33.63
CA VAL A 177 2.82 -8.99 -33.38
C VAL A 177 4.08 -8.38 -33.99
N PRO A 178 5.10 -8.02 -33.19
CA PRO A 178 6.30 -7.38 -33.71
C PRO A 178 7.08 -8.30 -34.67
N ALA A 179 7.58 -7.73 -35.74
CA ALA A 179 8.41 -8.49 -36.68
C ALA A 179 9.71 -8.96 -35.98
N PRO A 180 10.12 -10.24 -36.18
CA PRO A 180 11.36 -10.74 -35.60
C PRO A 180 12.56 -10.01 -36.20
N PHE A 181 13.63 -9.84 -35.40
CA PHE A 181 14.90 -9.29 -35.85
C PHE A 181 16.06 -10.25 -35.50
N LYS A 182 17.24 -10.01 -36.06
CA LYS A 182 18.43 -10.81 -35.77
C LYS A 182 19.24 -10.16 -34.65
N ASP A 183 19.65 -10.96 -33.66
CA ASP A 183 20.63 -10.54 -32.65
C ASP A 183 22.07 -10.50 -33.23
N ASP A 184 23.03 -10.05 -32.43
CA ASP A 184 24.45 -9.97 -32.82
C ASP A 184 25.07 -11.34 -33.17
N LYS A 185 24.42 -12.43 -32.75
CA LYS A 185 24.81 -13.81 -33.04
C LYS A 185 24.07 -14.40 -34.24
N GLY A 186 23.16 -13.65 -34.86
CA GLY A 186 22.37 -14.03 -36.01
C GLY A 186 21.12 -14.86 -35.69
N ASN A 187 20.71 -14.97 -34.41
CA ASN A 187 19.52 -15.69 -34.00
C ASN A 187 18.27 -14.80 -34.18
N ASP A 188 17.14 -15.43 -34.52
CA ASP A 188 15.84 -14.74 -34.56
C ASP A 188 15.36 -14.41 -33.14
N VAL A 189 15.20 -13.13 -32.87
CA VAL A 189 14.58 -12.61 -31.65
C VAL A 189 13.10 -12.34 -31.94
N LYS A 190 12.23 -12.96 -31.15
CA LYS A 190 10.76 -12.78 -31.19
C LYS A 190 10.29 -12.32 -29.82
N LEU A 191 9.19 -11.56 -29.81
CA LEU A 191 8.50 -11.30 -28.55
C LEU A 191 7.97 -12.63 -28.00
N GLY A 192 8.16 -12.88 -26.73
CA GLY A 192 7.78 -14.12 -26.07
C GLY A 192 7.30 -13.88 -24.65
N PHE A 193 6.62 -14.87 -24.10
CA PHE A 193 6.09 -14.84 -22.75
C PHE A 193 7.19 -14.61 -21.71
N ARG A 194 6.84 -13.87 -20.64
CA ARG A 194 7.66 -13.62 -19.46
C ARG A 194 7.06 -14.32 -18.26
N ASN A 195 7.83 -15.21 -17.65
CA ASN A 195 7.39 -16.03 -16.52
C ASN A 195 7.89 -15.42 -15.20
N VAL A 196 6.98 -14.94 -14.36
CA VAL A 196 7.30 -14.42 -13.01
C VAL A 196 7.97 -15.48 -12.14
N HIS A 197 7.75 -16.75 -12.43
CA HIS A 197 8.17 -17.92 -11.68
C HIS A 197 7.30 -18.21 -10.45
N TYR A 198 7.54 -19.36 -9.77
CA TYR A 198 6.69 -19.83 -8.68
C TYR A 198 6.93 -19.09 -7.38
N PHE A 199 5.87 -18.97 -6.58
CA PHE A 199 5.89 -18.44 -5.23
C PHE A 199 6.54 -17.07 -5.09
N ALA A 200 6.17 -16.14 -5.99
CA ALA A 200 6.66 -14.77 -5.97
C ALA A 200 5.98 -13.93 -4.86
N ALA A 201 5.81 -14.50 -3.67
CA ALA A 201 5.07 -13.94 -2.54
C ALA A 201 5.62 -12.57 -2.10
N ALA A 202 6.94 -12.38 -2.14
CA ALA A 202 7.54 -11.11 -1.79
C ALA A 202 7.23 -10.00 -2.81
N ALA A 203 7.13 -10.35 -4.10
CA ALA A 203 6.72 -9.39 -5.13
C ALA A 203 5.26 -8.95 -4.95
N THR A 204 4.37 -9.90 -4.60
CA THR A 204 2.97 -9.61 -4.27
C THR A 204 2.86 -8.76 -3.00
N LEU A 205 3.60 -9.13 -1.94
CA LEU A 205 3.59 -8.46 -0.64
C LEU A 205 4.02 -6.99 -0.75
N TYR A 206 5.07 -6.71 -1.52
CA TYR A 206 5.62 -5.37 -1.66
C TYR A 206 4.97 -4.54 -2.79
N GLY A 207 4.13 -5.15 -3.62
CA GLY A 207 3.32 -4.46 -4.61
C GLY A 207 4.11 -3.46 -5.46
N SER A 208 3.63 -2.22 -5.54
CA SER A 208 4.24 -1.17 -6.34
C SER A 208 5.64 -0.74 -5.88
N GLU A 209 6.05 -1.06 -4.65
CA GLU A 209 7.45 -0.79 -4.24
C GLU A 209 8.45 -1.62 -5.03
N THR A 210 8.06 -2.79 -5.52
CA THR A 210 8.93 -3.72 -6.23
C THR A 210 8.62 -3.86 -7.71
N HIS A 211 7.49 -3.33 -8.17
CA HIS A 211 7.00 -3.46 -9.55
C HIS A 211 6.98 -4.90 -10.05
N GLY A 212 6.60 -5.83 -9.16
CA GLY A 212 6.60 -7.26 -9.48
C GLY A 212 5.56 -7.65 -10.53
N GLY A 213 4.37 -7.05 -10.52
CA GLY A 213 3.37 -7.12 -11.57
C GLY A 213 3.62 -6.07 -12.66
N TYR A 214 2.89 -6.17 -13.77
CA TYR A 214 2.90 -5.14 -14.80
C TYR A 214 1.93 -4.02 -14.44
N GLU A 215 2.47 -2.91 -14.01
CA GLU A 215 1.75 -1.69 -13.67
C GLU A 215 1.59 -0.81 -14.91
N TYR A 216 0.34 -0.46 -15.26
CA TYR A 216 0.03 0.35 -16.44
C TYR A 216 0.31 1.83 -16.17
N ASP A 217 0.94 2.49 -17.13
CA ASP A 217 1.34 3.89 -16.99
C ASP A 217 0.13 4.81 -16.75
N GLY A 218 0.27 5.72 -15.81
CA GLY A 218 -0.78 6.66 -15.42
C GLY A 218 -1.71 6.16 -14.31
N ASN A 219 -1.62 4.88 -13.94
CA ASN A 219 -2.33 4.32 -12.80
C ASN A 219 -1.41 4.25 -11.56
N THR A 220 -2.01 4.34 -10.39
CA THR A 220 -1.34 4.14 -9.10
C THR A 220 -1.74 2.79 -8.51
N TYR A 221 -0.83 2.17 -7.79
CA TYR A 221 -0.99 0.83 -7.23
C TYR A 221 -0.66 0.81 -5.74
N ASP A 222 -1.26 -0.13 -5.03
CA ASP A 222 -0.93 -0.38 -3.64
C ASP A 222 0.53 -0.84 -3.52
N ALA A 223 1.22 -0.29 -2.52
CA ALA A 223 2.59 -0.64 -2.15
C ALA A 223 2.61 -1.86 -1.23
N LYS A 224 3.59 -1.96 -0.33
CA LYS A 224 3.71 -3.06 0.62
C LYS A 224 2.41 -3.27 1.40
N ASN A 225 1.83 -4.46 1.29
CA ASN A 225 0.71 -4.87 2.13
C ASN A 225 1.21 -5.09 3.56
N THR A 226 0.61 -4.41 4.54
CA THR A 226 0.92 -4.58 5.96
C THR A 226 -0.29 -5.17 6.67
N HIS A 227 -0.04 -6.19 7.46
CA HIS A 227 -1.00 -6.72 8.40
C HIS A 227 -0.83 -6.04 9.78
N VAL A 228 -1.62 -6.42 10.78
CA VAL A 228 -1.51 -5.91 12.15
C VAL A 228 -0.15 -6.22 12.77
N GLU A 229 0.22 -5.50 13.83
CA GLU A 229 1.49 -5.69 14.54
C GLU A 229 1.67 -7.17 14.97
N GLY A 230 2.89 -7.69 14.83
CA GLY A 230 3.20 -9.11 15.07
C GLY A 230 2.97 -10.04 13.89
N TYR A 231 2.18 -9.64 12.89
CA TYR A 231 1.88 -10.43 11.69
C TYR A 231 2.31 -9.72 10.38
N ALA A 232 3.27 -8.82 10.47
CA ALA A 232 3.76 -8.05 9.32
C ALA A 232 5.03 -8.66 8.67
N THR A 233 5.45 -9.86 9.10
CA THR A 233 6.64 -10.56 8.62
C THR A 233 6.29 -11.95 8.09
N CYS A 234 7.14 -12.51 7.22
CA CYS A 234 6.95 -13.88 6.72
C CYS A 234 6.80 -14.88 7.87
N THR A 235 7.70 -14.81 8.86
CA THR A 235 7.69 -15.69 10.02
C THR A 235 6.61 -15.34 11.06
N GLY A 236 5.94 -14.22 10.94
CA GLY A 236 4.73 -13.91 11.71
C GLY A 236 3.59 -14.87 11.38
N CYS A 237 3.42 -15.18 10.09
CA CYS A 237 2.38 -16.06 9.58
C CYS A 237 2.85 -17.49 9.29
N HIS A 238 4.10 -17.67 8.84
CA HIS A 238 4.66 -19.00 8.49
C HIS A 238 5.62 -19.54 9.54
N ASN A 239 5.56 -20.84 9.79
CA ASN A 239 6.61 -21.54 10.53
C ASN A 239 7.84 -21.67 9.62
N PRO A 240 9.03 -21.17 10.00
CA PRO A 240 10.20 -21.17 9.10
C PRO A 240 10.79 -22.57 8.82
N HIS A 241 10.39 -23.59 9.56
CA HIS A 241 10.89 -24.97 9.41
C HIS A 241 9.88 -25.91 8.75
N THR A 242 8.60 -25.88 9.15
CA THR A 242 7.55 -26.67 8.46
C THR A 242 7.05 -25.96 7.20
N LEU A 243 7.20 -24.65 7.09
CA LEU A 243 6.64 -23.73 6.07
C LEU A 243 5.12 -23.57 6.12
N GLU A 244 4.46 -24.24 7.07
CA GLU A 244 3.03 -24.17 7.25
C GLU A 244 2.58 -22.80 7.77
N VAL A 245 1.35 -22.43 7.42
CA VAL A 245 0.69 -21.24 7.97
C VAL A 245 0.24 -21.52 9.40
N LYS A 246 0.50 -20.60 10.32
CA LYS A 246 0.10 -20.68 11.74
C LYS A 246 -1.36 -20.28 11.90
N VAL A 247 -2.28 -21.07 11.35
CA VAL A 247 -3.71 -20.77 11.22
C VAL A 247 -4.36 -20.47 12.57
N GLU A 248 -3.93 -21.15 13.63
CA GLU A 248 -4.45 -20.95 14.99
C GLU A 248 -4.29 -19.52 15.50
N GLN A 249 -3.35 -18.77 14.94
CA GLN A 249 -3.14 -17.35 15.31
C GLN A 249 -4.11 -16.42 14.56
N CYS A 250 -4.54 -16.81 13.36
CA CYS A 250 -5.49 -16.04 12.55
C CYS A 250 -6.87 -15.98 13.23
N ALA A 251 -7.28 -17.06 13.88
CA ALA A 251 -8.54 -17.20 14.60
C ALA A 251 -8.72 -16.18 15.74
N ASN A 252 -7.65 -15.55 16.22
CA ASN A 252 -7.74 -14.51 17.25
C ASN A 252 -8.50 -13.26 16.78
N CYS A 253 -8.52 -13.00 15.46
CA CYS A 253 -9.16 -11.83 14.87
C CYS A 253 -10.16 -12.20 13.77
N HIS A 254 -9.96 -13.34 13.08
CA HIS A 254 -10.81 -13.82 12.00
C HIS A 254 -11.70 -14.95 12.51
N GLU A 255 -12.94 -14.60 12.88
CA GLU A 255 -13.92 -15.56 13.39
C GLU A 255 -14.20 -16.66 12.35
N GLY A 256 -14.22 -17.92 12.79
CA GLY A 256 -14.48 -19.07 11.94
C GLY A 256 -13.24 -19.69 11.28
N VAL A 257 -12.08 -19.07 11.32
CA VAL A 257 -10.85 -19.60 10.75
C VAL A 257 -10.27 -20.70 11.65
N ALA A 258 -10.18 -21.92 11.13
CA ALA A 258 -9.60 -23.08 11.80
C ALA A 258 -8.62 -23.86 10.91
N THR A 259 -8.70 -23.71 9.61
CA THR A 259 -7.86 -24.36 8.60
C THR A 259 -7.33 -23.35 7.59
N VAL A 260 -6.33 -23.75 6.78
CA VAL A 260 -5.80 -22.89 5.70
C VAL A 260 -6.88 -22.58 4.65
N ASP A 261 -7.82 -23.50 4.44
CA ASP A 261 -8.91 -23.27 3.48
C ASP A 261 -9.88 -22.17 3.96
N ASP A 262 -10.10 -22.06 5.27
CA ASP A 262 -10.98 -21.03 5.83
C ASP A 262 -10.40 -19.60 5.64
N LEU A 263 -9.08 -19.48 5.38
CA LEU A 263 -8.45 -18.20 5.06
C LEU A 263 -8.97 -17.61 3.74
N LYS A 264 -9.49 -18.44 2.84
CA LYS A 264 -10.07 -18.01 1.57
C LYS A 264 -11.36 -17.19 1.77
N ASP A 265 -12.05 -17.44 2.87
CA ASP A 265 -13.30 -16.74 3.23
C ASP A 265 -13.05 -15.42 3.96
N VAL A 266 -11.78 -15.09 4.26
CA VAL A 266 -11.44 -13.86 4.98
C VAL A 266 -11.65 -12.64 4.09
N ARG A 267 -12.41 -11.68 4.64
CA ARG A 267 -12.66 -10.38 4.03
C ARG A 267 -12.64 -9.29 5.10
N MET A 268 -12.08 -8.14 4.79
CA MET A 268 -12.16 -6.98 5.66
C MET A 268 -13.58 -6.38 5.60
N VAL A 269 -14.21 -6.14 6.76
CA VAL A 269 -15.59 -5.60 6.84
C VAL A 269 -15.74 -4.28 6.08
N ALA A 270 -14.70 -3.47 6.02
CA ALA A 270 -14.70 -2.21 5.26
C ALA A 270 -14.60 -2.38 3.75
N SER A 271 -14.25 -3.57 3.27
CA SER A 271 -14.12 -3.88 1.85
C SER A 271 -15.44 -4.43 1.29
N ALA A 272 -16.51 -3.63 1.37
CA ALA A 272 -17.83 -3.98 0.83
C ALA A 272 -17.93 -3.65 -0.67
N LYS A 273 -16.89 -3.96 -1.44
CA LYS A 273 -16.83 -3.75 -2.90
C LYS A 273 -16.89 -5.10 -3.58
N ASP A 274 -17.76 -5.22 -4.55
CA ASP A 274 -17.82 -6.32 -5.51
C ASP A 274 -16.69 -6.07 -6.54
N TYR A 275 -15.53 -6.74 -6.33
CA TYR A 275 -14.36 -6.49 -7.18
C TYR A 275 -14.49 -7.20 -8.53
N ASP A 276 -15.09 -8.39 -8.57
CA ASP A 276 -15.23 -9.19 -9.79
C ASP A 276 -16.57 -8.99 -10.52
N GLY A 277 -17.53 -8.30 -9.87
CA GLY A 277 -18.79 -7.88 -10.51
C GLY A 277 -19.87 -8.96 -10.54
N ASP A 278 -19.77 -10.00 -9.72
CA ASP A 278 -20.74 -11.09 -9.66
C ASP A 278 -21.97 -10.78 -8.78
N GLY A 279 -21.90 -9.72 -7.96
CA GLY A 279 -22.93 -9.23 -7.06
C GLY A 279 -22.84 -9.78 -5.63
N ASN A 280 -21.79 -10.53 -5.28
CA ASN A 280 -21.54 -11.10 -3.97
C ASN A 280 -20.44 -10.31 -3.23
N VAL A 281 -20.81 -9.46 -2.29
CA VAL A 281 -19.89 -8.68 -1.46
C VAL A 281 -19.55 -9.34 -0.13
N GLU A 282 -20.01 -10.56 0.11
CA GLU A 282 -19.83 -11.29 1.38
C GLU A 282 -18.75 -12.37 1.26
N GLU A 283 -18.33 -12.74 0.07
CA GLU A 283 -17.30 -13.74 -0.14
C GLU A 283 -15.89 -13.23 0.21
N GLY A 284 -14.96 -14.16 0.45
CA GLY A 284 -13.59 -13.81 0.79
C GLY A 284 -12.80 -13.29 -0.41
N MET A 285 -11.73 -12.54 -0.12
CA MET A 285 -10.87 -11.93 -1.16
C MET A 285 -10.25 -12.93 -2.14
N TYR A 286 -10.14 -14.19 -1.76
CA TYR A 286 -9.69 -15.26 -2.66
C TYR A 286 -10.63 -15.43 -3.86
N TYR A 287 -11.95 -15.43 -3.61
CA TYR A 287 -12.97 -15.66 -4.65
C TYR A 287 -13.09 -14.43 -5.56
N GLU A 288 -13.04 -13.23 -5.02
CA GLU A 288 -12.99 -11.98 -5.80
C GLU A 288 -11.79 -11.97 -6.79
N ILE A 289 -10.62 -12.41 -6.33
CA ILE A 289 -9.44 -12.54 -7.20
C ILE A 289 -9.67 -13.64 -8.24
N GLN A 290 -10.28 -14.75 -7.87
CA GLN A 290 -10.58 -15.85 -8.79
C GLN A 290 -11.53 -15.40 -9.91
N GLY A 291 -12.62 -14.69 -9.57
CA GLY A 291 -13.56 -14.16 -10.57
C GLY A 291 -12.90 -13.15 -11.52
N LEU A 292 -12.03 -12.28 -10.99
CA LEU A 292 -11.21 -11.40 -11.84
C LEU A 292 -10.22 -12.16 -12.74
N GLN A 293 -9.62 -13.26 -12.26
CA GLN A 293 -8.75 -14.13 -13.07
C GLN A 293 -9.53 -14.79 -14.21
N GLU A 294 -10.74 -15.30 -13.92
CA GLU A 294 -11.61 -15.88 -14.93
C GLU A 294 -12.02 -14.87 -15.99
N THR A 295 -12.40 -13.67 -15.56
CA THR A 295 -12.73 -12.54 -16.47
C THR A 295 -11.53 -12.15 -17.31
N LEU A 296 -10.35 -12.00 -16.73
CA LEU A 296 -9.13 -11.66 -17.46
C LEU A 296 -8.76 -12.75 -18.47
N MET A 297 -8.86 -14.04 -18.10
CA MET A 297 -8.56 -15.12 -19.03
C MET A 297 -9.53 -15.15 -20.21
N ALA A 298 -10.81 -14.86 -19.99
CA ALA A 298 -11.79 -14.73 -21.07
C ALA A 298 -11.42 -13.59 -22.04
N GLU A 299 -11.02 -12.42 -21.52
CA GLU A 299 -10.58 -11.29 -22.37
C GLU A 299 -9.24 -11.57 -23.06
N ILE A 300 -8.30 -12.27 -22.43
CA ILE A 300 -7.06 -12.75 -23.05
C ILE A 300 -7.38 -13.64 -24.26
N THR A 301 -8.26 -14.63 -24.08
CA THR A 301 -8.65 -15.60 -25.14
C THR A 301 -9.32 -14.88 -26.31
N LYS A 302 -10.24 -13.99 -26.01
CA LYS A 302 -10.95 -13.16 -27.01
C LYS A 302 -9.97 -12.27 -27.76
N TYR A 303 -9.11 -11.53 -27.05
CA TYR A 303 -8.12 -10.64 -27.67
C TYR A 303 -7.10 -11.40 -28.52
N ALA A 304 -6.63 -12.55 -28.05
CA ALA A 304 -5.69 -13.39 -28.80
C ALA A 304 -6.29 -13.84 -30.15
N THR A 305 -7.57 -14.20 -30.16
CA THR A 305 -8.28 -14.58 -31.37
C THR A 305 -8.54 -13.37 -32.28
N ASP A 306 -9.10 -12.30 -31.74
CA ASP A 306 -9.62 -11.16 -32.52
C ASP A 306 -8.52 -10.20 -33.03
N LYS A 307 -7.43 -10.05 -32.23
CA LYS A 307 -6.36 -9.08 -32.50
C LYS A 307 -5.02 -9.73 -32.82
N ALA A 308 -4.57 -10.69 -32.00
CA ALA A 308 -3.30 -11.37 -32.27
C ALA A 308 -3.41 -12.47 -33.35
N GLY A 309 -4.62 -12.86 -33.73
CA GLY A 309 -4.89 -13.74 -34.85
C GLY A 309 -4.61 -15.23 -34.63
N ALA A 310 -4.51 -15.65 -33.36
CA ALA A 310 -4.39 -17.08 -32.99
C ALA A 310 -5.01 -17.29 -31.61
N ALA A 311 -5.82 -18.35 -31.46
CA ALA A 311 -6.41 -18.69 -30.17
C ALA A 311 -5.32 -19.18 -29.19
N ILE A 312 -5.52 -18.90 -27.89
CA ILE A 312 -4.57 -19.17 -26.81
C ILE A 312 -5.25 -19.93 -25.68
N VAL A 313 -4.49 -20.84 -25.06
CA VAL A 313 -4.92 -21.59 -23.86
C VAL A 313 -3.81 -21.58 -22.84
N TYR A 314 -4.18 -21.62 -21.54
CA TYR A 314 -3.25 -21.65 -20.41
C TYR A 314 -3.23 -23.04 -19.76
N SER A 315 -2.03 -23.58 -19.53
CA SER A 315 -1.81 -24.80 -18.74
C SER A 315 -0.85 -24.49 -17.58
N PRO A 316 -1.27 -24.64 -16.33
CA PRO A 316 -0.40 -24.39 -15.17
C PRO A 316 0.72 -25.44 -15.03
N ASP A 317 0.55 -26.63 -15.64
CA ASP A 317 1.40 -27.82 -15.43
C ASP A 317 2.52 -27.95 -16.47
N ALA A 318 2.48 -27.18 -17.55
CA ALA A 318 3.44 -27.30 -18.64
C ALA A 318 4.08 -25.95 -19.01
N TYR A 319 5.42 -25.90 -19.01
CA TYR A 319 6.15 -24.74 -19.53
C TYR A 319 6.06 -24.67 -21.07
N PRO A 320 5.82 -23.52 -21.72
CA PRO A 320 5.83 -22.16 -21.19
C PRO A 320 4.45 -21.61 -20.76
N TYR A 321 3.54 -22.45 -20.34
CA TYR A 321 2.21 -22.16 -19.77
C TYR A 321 1.16 -21.69 -20.76
N PHE A 322 1.49 -20.90 -21.75
CA PHE A 322 0.59 -20.42 -22.81
C PHE A 322 0.87 -21.16 -24.12
N PHE A 323 -0.17 -21.78 -24.65
CA PHE A 323 -0.10 -22.62 -25.84
C PHE A 323 -1.11 -22.14 -26.88
N ALA A 324 -0.86 -22.49 -28.16
CA ALA A 324 -1.87 -22.30 -29.19
C ALA A 324 -3.02 -23.30 -28.96
N ASP A 325 -4.23 -22.76 -28.84
CA ASP A 325 -5.46 -23.55 -28.85
C ASP A 325 -5.78 -23.89 -30.31
N THR A 326 -5.48 -25.12 -30.72
CA THR A 326 -5.48 -25.53 -32.12
C THR A 326 -6.87 -25.69 -32.72
N ASN A 327 -7.87 -25.89 -31.88
CA ASN A 327 -9.27 -26.04 -32.27
C ASN A 327 -10.18 -24.91 -31.79
N ALA A 328 -9.61 -23.94 -31.07
CA ALA A 328 -10.28 -22.75 -30.53
C ALA A 328 -11.48 -23.10 -29.61
N ASN A 329 -11.34 -24.14 -28.78
CA ASN A 329 -12.38 -24.56 -27.83
C ASN A 329 -12.22 -23.97 -26.43
N GLY A 330 -11.10 -23.27 -26.13
CA GLY A 330 -10.81 -22.60 -24.87
C GLY A 330 -10.33 -23.54 -23.75
N THR A 331 -10.07 -24.81 -24.05
CA THR A 331 -9.58 -25.82 -23.10
C THR A 331 -8.28 -26.46 -23.57
N VAL A 332 -7.46 -26.90 -22.64
CA VAL A 332 -6.23 -27.62 -22.97
C VAL A 332 -6.56 -29.06 -23.36
N ASP A 333 -6.39 -29.39 -24.62
CA ASP A 333 -6.59 -30.74 -25.13
C ASP A 333 -5.31 -31.57 -25.12
N GLU A 334 -5.45 -32.93 -25.28
CA GLU A 334 -4.32 -33.82 -25.34
C GLU A 334 -3.35 -33.44 -26.48
N GLY A 335 -2.09 -33.19 -26.14
CA GLY A 335 -1.04 -32.81 -27.08
C GLY A 335 -0.93 -31.30 -27.35
N GLU A 336 -1.78 -30.43 -26.77
CA GLU A 336 -1.66 -28.99 -26.91
C GLU A 336 -0.63 -28.38 -25.94
N ALA A 337 -0.59 -28.82 -24.68
CA ALA A 337 0.36 -28.32 -23.68
C ALA A 337 1.76 -28.94 -23.86
N VAL A 338 2.34 -28.77 -25.03
CA VAL A 338 3.69 -29.22 -25.37
C VAL A 338 4.54 -28.08 -25.93
N PHE A 339 5.84 -28.05 -25.61
CA PHE A 339 6.73 -26.95 -26.01
C PHE A 339 6.70 -26.58 -27.50
N PRO A 340 6.62 -27.53 -28.47
CA PRO A 340 6.49 -27.17 -29.89
C PRO A 340 5.24 -26.34 -30.22
N ASN A 341 4.17 -26.50 -29.44
CA ASN A 341 2.91 -25.78 -29.56
C ASN A 341 2.82 -24.51 -28.68
N ALA A 342 3.94 -24.07 -28.11
CA ALA A 342 3.99 -22.82 -27.35
C ALA A 342 3.42 -21.67 -28.19
N TYR A 343 2.63 -20.80 -27.53
CA TYR A 343 2.02 -19.65 -28.19
C TYR A 343 3.08 -18.70 -28.77
N LYS A 344 2.84 -18.15 -29.96
CA LYS A 344 3.84 -17.38 -30.73
C LYS A 344 3.37 -16.01 -31.17
N ASN A 345 2.06 -15.73 -31.11
CA ASN A 345 1.48 -14.50 -31.62
C ASN A 345 1.40 -13.40 -30.54
N TRP A 346 2.52 -13.14 -29.88
CA TRP A 346 2.61 -12.17 -28.81
C TRP A 346 2.55 -10.73 -29.33
N THR A 347 1.52 -9.98 -28.95
CA THR A 347 1.52 -8.52 -29.02
C THR A 347 2.02 -7.95 -27.69
N PRO A 348 2.53 -6.70 -27.64
CA PRO A 348 2.89 -6.07 -26.37
C PRO A 348 1.75 -6.06 -25.33
N ARG A 349 0.53 -5.73 -25.76
CA ARG A 349 -0.66 -5.72 -24.91
C ARG A 349 -0.98 -7.11 -24.33
N LEU A 350 -1.01 -8.12 -25.18
CA LEU A 350 -1.26 -9.49 -24.75
C LEU A 350 -0.21 -10.01 -23.76
N LEU A 351 1.07 -9.66 -23.99
CA LEU A 351 2.15 -10.03 -23.07
C LEU A 351 1.97 -9.44 -21.67
N LYS A 352 1.59 -8.16 -21.57
CA LYS A 352 1.33 -7.48 -20.29
C LYS A 352 0.20 -8.15 -19.52
N ALA A 353 -0.93 -8.39 -20.17
CA ALA A 353 -2.10 -9.00 -19.55
C ALA A 353 -1.84 -10.45 -19.12
N THR A 354 -1.20 -11.26 -19.94
CA THR A 354 -0.85 -12.66 -19.60
C THR A 354 0.21 -12.73 -18.50
N TYR A 355 1.10 -11.75 -18.43
CA TYR A 355 2.06 -11.63 -17.33
C TYR A 355 1.33 -11.40 -16.00
N ASN A 356 0.40 -10.43 -15.94
CA ASN A 356 -0.38 -10.16 -14.74
C ASN A 356 -1.29 -11.33 -14.35
N TYR A 357 -1.90 -11.99 -15.33
CA TYR A 357 -2.65 -13.23 -15.07
C TYR A 357 -1.76 -14.26 -14.37
N GLN A 358 -0.54 -14.48 -14.85
CA GLN A 358 0.37 -15.43 -14.23
C GLN A 358 0.90 -14.96 -12.85
N VAL A 359 1.16 -13.66 -12.67
CA VAL A 359 1.54 -13.11 -11.35
C VAL A 359 0.48 -13.45 -10.31
N SER A 360 -0.81 -13.29 -10.64
CA SER A 360 -1.91 -13.55 -9.72
C SER A 360 -2.08 -15.04 -9.35
N ILE A 361 -1.60 -15.97 -10.19
CA ILE A 361 -1.72 -17.42 -9.98
C ILE A 361 -0.46 -18.02 -9.32
N LYS A 362 0.72 -17.48 -9.63
CA LYS A 362 2.00 -18.07 -9.17
C LYS A 362 2.33 -17.76 -7.72
N ASP A 363 1.54 -16.93 -7.07
CA ASP A 363 1.50 -16.79 -5.63
C ASP A 363 0.15 -17.32 -5.10
N PRO A 364 0.08 -18.56 -4.60
CA PRO A 364 -1.17 -19.10 -4.07
C PRO A 364 -1.74 -18.34 -2.88
N GLY A 365 -0.90 -17.58 -2.17
CA GLY A 365 -1.27 -16.71 -1.06
C GLY A 365 -1.55 -15.26 -1.45
N ALA A 366 -1.71 -14.94 -2.73
CA ALA A 366 -1.88 -13.58 -3.24
C ALA A 366 -3.00 -12.81 -2.53
N PHE A 367 -4.09 -13.51 -2.16
CA PHE A 367 -5.23 -12.95 -1.43
C PHE A 367 -4.87 -12.47 -0.02
N ALA A 368 -3.81 -12.99 0.57
CA ALA A 368 -3.29 -12.61 1.89
C ALA A 368 -2.03 -11.73 1.78
N HIS A 369 -1.15 -12.00 0.80
CA HIS A 369 0.11 -11.26 0.65
C HIS A 369 -0.10 -9.83 0.11
N GLY A 370 -1.01 -9.63 -0.88
CA GLY A 370 -1.22 -8.31 -1.49
C GLY A 370 -2.47 -8.26 -2.36
N ASN A 371 -3.61 -8.63 -1.79
CA ASN A 371 -4.89 -8.76 -2.51
C ASN A 371 -5.25 -7.53 -3.34
N LYS A 372 -5.14 -6.33 -2.75
CA LYS A 372 -5.48 -5.07 -3.43
C LYS A 372 -4.59 -4.80 -4.64
N TYR A 373 -3.29 -5.06 -4.51
CA TYR A 373 -2.36 -4.95 -5.63
C TYR A 373 -2.72 -5.91 -6.78
N ILE A 374 -3.04 -7.16 -6.43
CA ILE A 374 -3.45 -8.16 -7.43
C ILE A 374 -4.78 -7.77 -8.10
N VAL A 375 -5.78 -7.32 -7.35
CA VAL A 375 -7.04 -6.80 -7.91
C VAL A 375 -6.78 -5.68 -8.91
N GLN A 376 -5.92 -4.71 -8.58
CA GLN A 376 -5.57 -3.60 -9.45
C GLN A 376 -4.89 -4.06 -10.74
N LEU A 377 -3.96 -5.01 -10.67
CA LEU A 377 -3.30 -5.58 -11.84
C LEU A 377 -4.28 -6.29 -12.77
N LEU A 378 -5.20 -7.08 -12.21
CA LEU A 378 -6.20 -7.82 -12.99
C LEU A 378 -7.20 -6.88 -13.62
N PHE A 379 -7.75 -5.94 -12.85
CA PHE A 379 -8.68 -4.92 -13.34
C PHE A 379 -8.08 -4.11 -14.51
N ASP A 380 -6.87 -3.59 -14.33
CA ASP A 380 -6.22 -2.78 -15.36
C ASP A 380 -5.86 -3.59 -16.60
N SER A 381 -5.54 -4.88 -16.45
CA SER A 381 -5.31 -5.78 -17.57
C SER A 381 -6.59 -6.06 -18.37
N ILE A 382 -7.72 -6.25 -17.69
CA ILE A 382 -9.05 -6.38 -18.33
C ILE A 382 -9.38 -5.12 -19.13
N ALA A 383 -9.21 -3.95 -18.49
CA ALA A 383 -9.47 -2.65 -19.14
C ALA A 383 -8.55 -2.39 -20.34
N ASP A 384 -7.24 -2.70 -20.22
CA ASP A 384 -6.28 -2.49 -21.31
C ASP A 384 -6.57 -3.41 -22.52
N LEU A 385 -7.06 -4.63 -22.31
CA LEU A 385 -7.53 -5.52 -23.36
C LEU A 385 -8.84 -5.04 -24.03
N GLY A 386 -9.52 -4.03 -23.46
CA GLY A 386 -10.80 -3.50 -23.91
C GLY A 386 -12.01 -4.26 -23.35
N GLY A 387 -11.84 -4.99 -22.26
CA GLY A 387 -12.92 -5.63 -21.51
C GLY A 387 -13.83 -4.61 -20.80
N ASP A 388 -15.05 -5.01 -20.49
CA ASP A 388 -16.01 -4.19 -19.76
C ASP A 388 -15.73 -4.27 -18.27
N VAL A 389 -15.29 -3.16 -17.67
CA VAL A 389 -14.99 -3.01 -16.24
C VAL A 389 -16.07 -2.24 -15.49
N SER A 390 -17.22 -1.96 -16.12
CA SER A 390 -18.25 -1.09 -15.52
C SER A 390 -18.91 -1.65 -14.27
N LYS A 391 -18.81 -2.96 -14.07
CA LYS A 391 -19.33 -3.65 -12.88
C LYS A 391 -18.22 -4.06 -11.90
N LEU A 392 -16.98 -3.96 -12.29
CA LEU A 392 -15.82 -4.34 -11.48
C LEU A 392 -15.41 -3.18 -10.56
N ALA A 393 -14.82 -3.49 -9.41
CA ALA A 393 -14.19 -2.50 -8.58
C ALA A 393 -12.66 -2.65 -8.59
N ARG A 394 -11.95 -1.54 -8.72
CA ARG A 394 -10.49 -1.52 -8.74
C ARG A 394 -9.88 -1.27 -7.37
N THR A 395 -10.61 -0.59 -6.49
CA THR A 395 -10.08 -0.06 -5.23
C THR A 395 -11.09 -0.17 -4.11
N ASP A 396 -10.57 -0.21 -2.89
CA ASP A 396 -11.35 -0.04 -1.67
C ASP A 396 -11.98 1.36 -1.55
N ALA A 397 -12.80 1.56 -0.52
CA ALA A 397 -13.44 2.84 -0.21
C ALA A 397 -12.59 3.70 0.73
N GLY A 398 -12.66 5.01 0.54
CA GLY A 398 -12.19 6.04 1.47
C GLY A 398 -10.78 5.84 2.02
N HIS A 399 -10.65 5.75 3.34
CA HIS A 399 -9.36 5.60 4.03
C HIS A 399 -8.65 4.27 3.77
N PHE A 400 -9.34 3.28 3.23
CA PHE A 400 -8.78 1.95 2.92
C PHE A 400 -8.28 1.85 1.47
N ALA A 401 -8.48 2.88 0.65
CA ALA A 401 -7.98 2.97 -0.73
C ALA A 401 -6.50 3.41 -0.72
N GLY A 402 -5.61 2.45 -0.57
CA GLY A 402 -4.18 2.67 -0.41
C GLY A 402 -3.45 3.21 -1.63
N ASN A 403 -4.03 3.03 -2.83
CA ASN A 403 -3.49 3.53 -4.10
C ASN A 403 -3.80 5.01 -4.37
N THR A 404 -4.37 5.73 -3.40
CA THR A 404 -4.72 7.14 -3.54
C THR A 404 -3.58 8.08 -3.17
N GLU A 405 -3.60 9.31 -3.73
CA GLU A 405 -2.59 10.34 -3.49
C GLU A 405 -2.25 10.56 -2.00
N PRO A 406 -3.21 10.58 -1.04
CA PRO A 406 -2.88 10.74 0.38
C PRO A 406 -1.93 9.69 0.96
N PHE A 407 -1.84 8.51 0.36
CA PHE A 407 -0.98 7.42 0.82
C PHE A 407 0.22 7.17 -0.10
N ARG A 408 0.17 7.58 -1.39
CA ARG A 408 1.24 7.39 -2.38
C ARG A 408 2.17 8.59 -2.54
N HIS A 409 1.80 9.74 -1.92
CA HIS A 409 2.52 11.01 -2.06
C HIS A 409 4.01 10.94 -1.71
N TRP A 410 4.39 10.05 -0.82
CA TRP A 410 5.77 9.93 -0.31
C TRP A 410 6.48 8.63 -0.71
N ASP A 411 6.00 7.96 -1.74
CA ASP A 411 6.61 6.69 -2.19
C ASP A 411 8.05 6.89 -2.68
N GLU A 412 8.35 8.01 -3.34
CA GLU A 412 9.71 8.34 -3.79
C GLU A 412 10.65 8.63 -2.61
N GLU A 413 10.17 9.27 -1.55
CA GLU A 413 10.93 9.57 -0.35
C GLU A 413 11.08 8.36 0.57
N GLY A 414 10.20 7.36 0.46
CA GLY A 414 10.16 6.15 1.28
C GLY A 414 9.72 6.37 2.73
N GLU A 415 9.37 7.62 3.10
CA GLU A 415 8.88 7.94 4.45
C GLU A 415 7.92 9.13 4.45
N VAL A 416 6.86 9.04 5.25
CA VAL A 416 5.91 10.13 5.50
C VAL A 416 6.46 11.02 6.61
N PRO A 417 6.64 12.35 6.39
CA PRO A 417 7.23 13.25 7.36
C PRO A 417 6.42 13.38 8.65
N TYR A 418 7.10 13.68 9.77
CA TYR A 418 6.51 13.83 11.11
C TYR A 418 5.25 14.70 11.18
N ALA A 419 5.13 15.72 10.32
CA ALA A 419 3.98 16.63 10.29
C ALA A 419 2.74 16.05 9.57
N CYS A 420 2.91 14.94 8.84
CA CYS A 420 1.90 14.31 8.00
C CYS A 420 1.54 12.91 8.48
N VAL A 421 2.47 12.24 9.14
CA VAL A 421 2.42 10.82 9.50
C VAL A 421 1.18 10.44 10.32
N LYS A 422 0.68 11.30 11.20
CA LYS A 422 -0.52 11.04 12.02
C LYS A 422 -1.75 10.68 11.18
N CYS A 423 -1.91 11.33 10.03
CA CYS A 423 -3.10 11.23 9.20
C CYS A 423 -2.86 10.48 7.87
N HIS A 424 -1.62 10.23 7.50
CA HIS A 424 -1.28 9.67 6.20
C HIS A 424 -0.53 8.32 6.27
N THR A 425 -0.54 7.69 7.47
CA THR A 425 -0.08 6.32 7.64
C THR A 425 -1.00 5.54 8.57
N ALA A 426 -1.06 4.24 8.39
CA ALA A 426 -1.87 3.35 9.22
C ALA A 426 -1.44 3.37 10.71
N GLN A 427 -0.13 3.49 10.97
CA GLN A 427 0.43 3.48 12.32
C GLN A 427 0.52 4.87 12.99
N GLY A 428 0.26 5.93 12.23
CA GLY A 428 0.46 7.31 12.73
C GLY A 428 -0.48 7.70 13.85
N LEU A 429 -1.78 7.45 13.71
CA LEU A 429 -2.77 7.77 14.74
C LEU A 429 -2.58 6.94 16.01
N PRO A 430 -2.42 5.60 15.96
CA PRO A 430 -2.11 4.79 17.13
C PRO A 430 -0.86 5.28 17.89
N THR A 431 0.22 5.55 17.18
CA THR A 431 1.46 6.07 17.78
C THR A 431 1.22 7.42 18.44
N TYR A 432 0.51 8.34 17.75
CA TYR A 432 0.16 9.64 18.31
C TYR A 432 -0.64 9.53 19.62
N ILE A 433 -1.59 8.61 19.69
CA ILE A 433 -2.41 8.38 20.87
C ILE A 433 -1.56 7.77 22.01
N LYS A 434 -0.74 6.76 21.71
CA LYS A 434 0.16 6.09 22.67
C LYS A 434 1.17 7.08 23.29
N ASP A 435 1.66 8.04 22.50
CA ASP A 435 2.60 9.09 22.96
C ASP A 435 1.90 10.26 23.69
N GLY A 436 0.61 10.15 23.98
CA GLY A 436 -0.18 11.14 24.71
C GLY A 436 -0.66 12.32 23.89
N GLY A 437 -0.63 12.23 22.57
CA GLY A 437 -1.20 13.23 21.67
C GLY A 437 -0.59 14.62 21.81
N THR A 438 0.70 14.72 22.09
CA THR A 438 1.35 15.99 22.42
C THR A 438 1.57 16.84 21.16
N THR A 439 0.87 17.96 21.05
CA THR A 439 1.17 19.03 20.10
C THR A 439 1.94 20.14 20.80
N VAL A 440 3.06 20.55 20.25
CA VAL A 440 3.80 21.71 20.76
C VAL A 440 3.61 22.88 19.80
N VAL A 441 3.18 24.01 20.34
CA VAL A 441 3.18 25.29 19.60
C VAL A 441 4.61 25.79 19.55
N THR A 442 5.21 25.84 18.36
CA THR A 442 6.55 26.38 18.21
C THR A 442 6.53 27.93 18.30
N SER A 443 7.70 28.52 18.58
CA SER A 443 7.86 29.98 18.77
C SER A 443 7.35 30.86 17.62
N ASN A 444 7.03 30.32 16.47
CA ASN A 444 6.49 31.03 15.30
C ASN A 444 4.97 30.86 15.14
N GLY A 445 4.26 30.36 16.14
CA GLY A 445 2.81 30.14 16.09
C GLY A 445 2.35 29.01 15.20
N THR A 446 3.27 28.17 14.73
CA THR A 446 2.94 26.94 14.01
C THR A 446 2.81 25.82 15.02
N THR A 447 1.68 25.14 15.07
CA THR A 447 1.50 23.93 15.87
C THR A 447 2.29 22.82 15.21
N THR A 448 3.27 22.27 15.92
CA THR A 448 4.05 21.12 15.47
C THR A 448 3.67 19.91 16.31
N ILE A 449 3.41 18.80 15.68
CA ILE A 449 3.25 17.52 16.37
C ILE A 449 4.65 17.08 16.81
N VAL A 450 4.82 16.87 18.13
CA VAL A 450 6.08 16.41 18.70
C VAL A 450 5.90 14.97 19.15
N GLY A 451 6.86 14.13 18.87
CA GLY A 451 6.91 12.74 19.30
C GLY A 451 6.74 11.71 18.21
N LEU A 452 6.21 12.06 17.04
CA LEU A 452 6.12 11.12 15.93
C LEU A 452 7.39 11.14 15.08
N ALA A 453 8.06 9.99 14.98
CA ALA A 453 9.08 9.78 13.95
C ALA A 453 8.41 9.65 12.56
N PRO A 454 9.12 9.95 11.45
CA PRO A 454 8.66 9.57 10.14
C PRO A 454 8.38 8.06 10.07
N LEU A 455 7.33 7.67 9.33
CA LEU A 455 6.93 6.28 9.13
C LEU A 455 6.88 5.97 7.63
N PRO A 456 7.05 4.71 7.23
CA PRO A 456 6.87 4.31 5.83
C PRO A 456 5.46 4.63 5.33
N PRO A 457 5.28 4.85 4.01
CA PRO A 457 3.95 4.88 3.39
C PRO A 457 3.16 3.61 3.71
N SER A 458 1.84 3.70 3.76
CA SER A 458 0.95 2.57 4.01
C SER A 458 -0.14 2.46 2.94
N ASN A 459 -0.73 1.28 2.77
CA ASN A 459 -1.84 1.04 1.84
C ASN A 459 -3.19 1.40 2.48
N GLY A 460 -3.39 2.69 2.75
CA GLY A 460 -4.56 3.14 3.47
C GLY A 460 -4.46 2.83 4.97
N TYR A 461 -5.61 2.90 5.64
CA TYR A 461 -5.70 2.54 7.04
C TYR A 461 -5.90 1.04 7.23
N LEU A 462 -5.54 0.57 8.42
CA LEU A 462 -5.79 -0.77 8.92
C LEU A 462 -6.85 -0.72 10.02
N CYS A 463 -7.41 -1.87 10.39
CA CYS A 463 -8.29 -1.97 11.56
C CYS A 463 -7.63 -1.38 12.81
N SER A 464 -6.34 -1.67 13.00
CA SER A 464 -5.52 -1.16 14.11
C SER A 464 -5.24 0.35 14.07
N THR A 465 -5.57 1.05 13.00
CA THR A 465 -5.50 2.52 12.98
C THR A 465 -6.51 3.14 13.96
N CYS A 466 -7.68 2.51 14.11
CA CYS A 466 -8.77 2.97 14.98
C CYS A 466 -9.03 2.04 16.16
N HIS A 467 -8.83 0.71 15.99
CA HIS A 467 -9.07 -0.30 17.01
C HIS A 467 -7.81 -0.61 17.80
N ASN A 468 -7.99 -0.75 19.12
CA ASN A 468 -6.91 -1.12 20.02
C ASN A 468 -6.64 -2.63 19.94
N GLU A 469 -5.48 -3.02 19.42
CA GLU A 469 -5.11 -4.43 19.26
C GLU A 469 -5.04 -5.20 20.58
N GLU A 470 -4.71 -4.50 21.70
CA GLU A 470 -4.65 -5.11 23.04
C GLU A 470 -6.03 -5.37 23.65
N ALA A 471 -7.06 -4.72 23.12
CA ALA A 471 -8.44 -4.80 23.62
C ALA A 471 -9.45 -4.96 22.47
N TRP A 472 -9.07 -5.71 21.45
CA TRP A 472 -9.92 -5.96 20.28
C TRP A 472 -11.32 -6.48 20.65
N PRO A 473 -12.42 -5.98 20.07
CA PRO A 473 -12.54 -4.98 19.00
C PRO A 473 -12.74 -3.53 19.48
N GLU A 474 -12.33 -3.18 20.69
CA GLU A 474 -12.50 -1.83 21.24
C GLU A 474 -11.65 -0.81 20.45
N ARG A 475 -12.17 0.40 20.31
CA ARG A 475 -11.44 1.50 19.67
C ARG A 475 -10.57 2.25 20.67
N TYR A 476 -9.54 2.93 20.17
CA TYR A 476 -8.76 3.83 21.01
C TYR A 476 -9.63 4.92 21.62
N ALA A 477 -9.44 5.19 22.91
CA ALA A 477 -10.10 6.30 23.60
C ALA A 477 -9.32 7.60 23.38
N VAL A 478 -10.01 8.64 22.92
CA VAL A 478 -9.49 10.01 22.78
C VAL A 478 -10.39 10.96 23.55
N ASP A 479 -9.91 11.47 24.67
CA ASP A 479 -10.72 12.33 25.56
C ASP A 479 -11.02 13.68 24.92
N SER A 480 -10.08 14.26 24.19
CA SER A 480 -10.23 15.57 23.57
C SER A 480 -9.22 15.78 22.45
N VAL A 481 -9.50 16.74 21.57
CA VAL A 481 -8.64 17.08 20.43
C VAL A 481 -8.27 18.55 20.47
N VAL A 482 -6.98 18.85 20.30
CA VAL A 482 -6.46 20.23 20.17
C VAL A 482 -6.46 20.63 18.70
N PHE A 483 -7.19 21.70 18.38
CA PHE A 483 -7.28 22.24 17.03
C PHE A 483 -6.14 23.22 16.70
N PRO A 484 -5.88 23.54 15.42
CA PRO A 484 -4.78 24.44 15.02
C PRO A 484 -4.85 25.86 15.61
N SER A 485 -6.00 26.29 16.10
CA SER A 485 -6.17 27.54 16.86
C SER A 485 -5.62 27.47 18.29
N GLY A 486 -5.29 26.29 18.79
CA GLY A 486 -4.96 26.00 20.18
C GLY A 486 -6.18 25.72 21.08
N LYS A 487 -7.38 25.71 20.51
CA LYS A 487 -8.59 25.35 21.25
C LYS A 487 -8.72 23.83 21.37
N THR A 488 -9.13 23.39 22.56
CA THR A 488 -9.38 21.98 22.85
C THR A 488 -10.87 21.73 22.92
N VAL A 489 -11.36 20.77 22.19
CA VAL A 489 -12.77 20.34 22.18
C VAL A 489 -12.89 18.84 22.35
N SER A 490 -14.08 18.39 22.74
CA SER A 490 -14.42 16.99 22.87
C SER A 490 -15.86 16.75 22.50
N LEU A 491 -16.13 15.73 21.71
CA LEU A 491 -17.45 15.12 21.56
C LEU A 491 -17.67 14.14 22.70
N GLY A 492 -18.85 14.13 23.25
CA GLY A 492 -19.20 13.23 24.34
C GLY A 492 -20.49 13.65 25.05
N GLY A 493 -20.83 12.90 26.07
CA GLY A 493 -22.03 13.09 26.88
C GLY A 493 -21.74 12.95 28.38
N LYS A 494 -22.77 13.03 29.19
CA LYS A 494 -22.70 12.72 30.61
C LYS A 494 -23.24 11.33 30.86
N ASP A 495 -22.54 10.54 31.68
CA ASP A 495 -23.02 9.28 32.19
C ASP A 495 -24.13 9.47 33.27
N ALA A 496 -24.61 8.37 33.83
CA ALA A 496 -25.65 8.36 34.85
C ALA A 496 -25.26 9.11 36.13
N ASP A 497 -23.96 9.24 36.40
CA ASP A 497 -23.40 9.96 37.55
C ASP A 497 -23.09 11.43 37.23
N GLY A 498 -23.40 11.88 36.00
CA GLY A 498 -23.15 13.24 35.54
C GLY A 498 -21.71 13.54 35.17
N LYS A 499 -20.83 12.52 35.13
CA LYS A 499 -19.46 12.64 34.69
C LYS A 499 -19.41 12.66 33.15
N PHE A 500 -18.57 13.54 32.59
CA PHE A 500 -18.34 13.57 31.14
C PHE A 500 -17.65 12.29 30.68
N VAL A 501 -18.19 11.67 29.64
CA VAL A 501 -17.62 10.53 28.93
C VAL A 501 -17.40 10.95 27.49
N ALA A 502 -16.15 10.87 27.05
CA ALA A 502 -15.75 11.19 25.70
C ALA A 502 -16.36 10.18 24.70
N ASP A 503 -16.69 10.66 23.51
CA ASP A 503 -17.20 9.84 22.41
C ASP A 503 -16.04 9.41 21.51
N ASP A 504 -16.13 8.24 20.90
CA ASP A 504 -15.13 7.73 19.98
C ASP A 504 -15.07 8.49 18.64
N SER A 505 -16.06 9.35 18.34
CA SER A 505 -15.97 10.35 17.27
C SER A 505 -14.78 11.31 17.43
N ASN A 506 -14.18 11.41 18.61
CA ASN A 506 -12.94 12.15 18.81
C ASN A 506 -11.74 11.55 18.04
N LEU A 507 -11.77 10.26 17.69
CA LEU A 507 -10.83 9.66 16.74
C LEU A 507 -10.89 10.34 15.38
N CYS A 508 -12.11 10.55 14.86
CA CYS A 508 -12.34 11.25 13.59
C CYS A 508 -11.79 12.68 13.63
N LEU A 509 -12.11 13.41 14.74
CA LEU A 509 -11.62 14.78 14.95
C LEU A 509 -10.09 14.86 14.93
N SER A 510 -9.38 13.84 15.35
CA SER A 510 -7.91 13.81 15.40
C SER A 510 -7.26 14.04 14.03
N CYS A 511 -7.94 13.69 12.94
CA CYS A 511 -7.52 13.94 11.56
C CYS A 511 -8.35 15.02 10.86
N HIS A 512 -9.69 15.10 11.11
CA HIS A 512 -10.61 16.04 10.47
C HIS A 512 -10.67 17.43 11.14
N GLN A 513 -9.62 17.83 11.85
CA GLN A 513 -9.50 19.11 12.55
C GLN A 513 -8.98 20.27 11.66
N GLY A 514 -8.53 19.98 10.43
CA GLY A 514 -7.81 20.94 9.58
C GLY A 514 -6.37 21.18 10.04
N ARG A 515 -5.64 22.03 9.31
CA ARG A 515 -4.21 22.33 9.58
C ARG A 515 -3.96 23.80 9.88
N GLU A 516 -4.89 24.68 9.57
CA GLU A 516 -4.78 26.14 9.73
C GLU A 516 -6.01 26.69 10.48
N SER A 517 -5.95 27.94 10.88
CA SER A 517 -7.01 28.59 11.64
C SER A 517 -6.92 30.11 11.54
N THR A 518 -7.91 30.84 12.07
CA THR A 518 -7.82 32.29 12.29
C THR A 518 -6.52 32.67 13.00
N THR A 519 -6.13 31.92 14.05
CA THR A 519 -4.90 32.19 14.82
C THR A 519 -3.66 32.10 13.96
N SER A 520 -3.52 31.05 13.16
CA SER A 520 -2.35 30.84 12.28
C SER A 520 -2.30 31.86 11.15
N MET A 521 -3.47 32.30 10.63
CA MET A 521 -3.58 33.37 9.63
C MET A 521 -3.16 34.68 10.23
N ASN A 522 -3.67 35.06 11.40
CA ASN A 522 -3.31 36.30 12.08
C ASN A 522 -1.81 36.35 12.39
N ASN A 523 -1.20 35.24 12.81
CA ASN A 523 0.25 35.17 13.04
C ASN A 523 1.04 35.44 11.74
N ALA A 524 0.62 34.90 10.62
CA ALA A 524 1.27 35.10 9.33
C ALA A 524 1.14 36.51 8.78
N LEU A 525 0.06 37.20 9.15
CA LEU A 525 -0.28 38.55 8.66
C LEU A 525 0.09 39.67 9.63
N LYS A 526 0.65 39.33 10.78
CA LYS A 526 0.98 40.30 11.84
C LYS A 526 1.88 41.44 11.32
N GLY A 527 1.43 42.70 11.51
CA GLY A 527 2.17 43.90 11.13
C GLY A 527 2.21 44.18 9.63
N LYS A 528 1.33 43.56 8.84
CA LYS A 528 1.22 43.80 7.40
C LYS A 528 0.04 44.74 7.11
N GLU A 529 0.22 45.64 6.13
CA GLU A 529 -0.83 46.57 5.68
C GLU A 529 -1.88 45.82 4.85
N LEU A 530 -3.16 46.03 5.20
CA LEU A 530 -4.28 45.19 4.77
C LEU A 530 -4.43 45.06 3.24
N ASP A 531 -4.22 46.16 2.51
CA ASP A 531 -4.42 46.27 1.06
C ASP A 531 -3.10 46.35 0.28
N THR A 532 -1.96 46.13 0.94
CA THR A 532 -0.64 46.19 0.31
C THR A 532 -0.14 44.78 -0.02
N VAL A 533 0.31 44.59 -1.25
CA VAL A 533 0.95 43.35 -1.68
C VAL A 533 2.24 43.11 -0.88
N ASP A 534 2.37 41.96 -0.28
CA ASP A 534 3.60 41.57 0.41
C ASP A 534 4.06 40.20 -0.10
N ALA A 535 5.21 40.18 -0.77
CA ALA A 535 5.81 38.97 -1.38
C ALA A 535 6.17 37.88 -0.36
N LYS A 536 6.11 38.15 0.94
CA LYS A 536 6.33 37.14 2.01
C LYS A 536 5.05 36.44 2.40
N ILE A 537 3.88 36.89 1.97
CA ILE A 537 2.63 36.17 2.23
C ILE A 537 2.61 34.90 1.36
N ARG A 538 2.26 33.78 1.98
CA ARG A 538 2.00 32.52 1.31
C ARG A 538 0.57 32.10 1.61
N PHE A 539 -0.06 31.47 0.63
CA PHE A 539 -1.38 30.89 0.84
C PHE A 539 -1.32 29.84 1.95
N LYS A 540 -2.35 29.84 2.81
CA LYS A 540 -2.51 28.85 3.87
C LYS A 540 -3.65 27.91 3.51
N ASN A 541 -3.34 26.62 3.43
CA ASN A 541 -4.30 25.58 3.07
C ASN A 541 -4.91 24.98 4.34
N ILE A 542 -6.24 25.04 4.48
CA ILE A 542 -6.96 24.38 5.58
C ILE A 542 -6.77 22.86 5.57
N HIS A 543 -6.44 22.30 4.42
CA HIS A 543 -6.36 20.88 4.11
C HIS A 543 -7.72 20.25 3.83
N TYR A 544 -7.73 18.98 3.38
CA TYR A 544 -8.96 18.29 2.97
C TYR A 544 -9.80 17.84 4.16
N PHE A 545 -11.10 17.84 3.97
CA PHE A 545 -12.09 17.25 4.87
C PHE A 545 -12.01 17.77 6.32
N ALA A 546 -11.92 19.09 6.48
CA ALA A 546 -11.86 19.73 7.81
C ALA A 546 -13.24 19.75 8.50
N ALA A 547 -14.00 18.65 8.41
CA ALA A 547 -15.38 18.53 8.90
C ALA A 547 -15.51 18.82 10.40
N GLY A 548 -14.56 18.38 11.22
CA GLY A 548 -14.54 18.71 12.64
C GLY A 548 -14.36 20.20 12.91
N ALA A 549 -13.54 20.89 12.11
CA ALA A 549 -13.40 22.34 12.23
C ALA A 549 -14.70 23.06 11.83
N THR A 550 -15.39 22.59 10.82
CA THR A 550 -16.71 23.11 10.41
C THR A 550 -17.75 22.88 11.50
N LEU A 551 -17.83 21.65 12.03
CA LEU A 551 -18.79 21.26 13.08
C LEU A 551 -18.70 22.20 14.30
N PHE A 552 -17.49 22.48 14.79
CA PHE A 552 -17.26 23.32 15.95
C PHE A 552 -17.25 24.83 15.63
N GLY A 553 -17.15 25.22 14.37
CA GLY A 553 -17.30 26.58 13.89
C GLY A 553 -16.50 27.63 14.67
N GLY A 554 -17.20 28.59 15.25
CA GLY A 554 -16.63 29.72 16.00
C GLY A 554 -15.78 29.31 17.22
N GLU A 555 -16.03 28.14 17.80
CA GLU A 555 -15.31 27.67 18.99
C GLU A 555 -13.85 27.32 18.67
N VAL A 556 -13.61 26.68 17.52
CA VAL A 556 -12.28 26.23 17.11
C VAL A 556 -11.60 27.16 16.08
N GLN A 557 -12.36 28.13 15.53
CA GLN A 557 -11.83 29.15 14.63
C GLN A 557 -11.12 28.56 13.39
N GLY A 558 -11.67 27.50 12.81
CA GLY A 558 -11.06 26.81 11.67
C GLY A 558 -10.96 27.69 10.42
N ALA A 559 -12.04 28.38 10.07
CA ALA A 559 -12.02 29.43 9.03
C ALA A 559 -11.49 30.75 9.59
N TYR A 560 -11.21 31.74 8.71
CA TYR A 560 -10.82 33.07 9.14
C TYR A 560 -12.03 33.85 9.64
N GLN A 561 -12.02 34.23 10.91
CA GLN A 561 -13.04 35.05 11.56
C GLN A 561 -12.58 36.52 11.64
N TYR A 562 -13.46 37.43 11.23
CA TYR A 562 -13.15 38.83 11.17
C TYR A 562 -13.39 39.49 12.54
N ASP A 563 -12.52 40.41 12.92
CA ASP A 563 -12.56 41.09 14.21
C ASP A 563 -13.89 41.86 14.38
N GLY A 564 -14.46 41.77 15.58
CA GLY A 564 -15.71 42.45 15.95
C GLY A 564 -16.98 41.74 15.44
N LYS A 565 -16.85 40.58 14.82
CA LYS A 565 -17.98 39.75 14.39
C LYS A 565 -18.16 38.57 15.36
N GLU A 566 -19.40 38.14 15.52
CA GLU A 566 -19.74 36.94 16.27
C GLU A 566 -20.01 35.77 15.29
N TYR A 567 -19.62 34.55 15.67
CA TYR A 567 -19.74 33.34 14.85
C TYR A 567 -20.40 32.25 15.64
N VAL A 568 -21.30 31.51 15.01
CA VAL A 568 -21.93 30.35 15.65
C VAL A 568 -20.85 29.30 16.03
N GLY A 569 -21.04 28.71 17.20
CA GLY A 569 -20.20 27.63 17.71
C GLY A 569 -20.56 26.27 17.13
N GLN A 570 -20.45 25.25 17.97
CA GLN A 570 -20.74 23.86 17.59
C GLN A 570 -22.19 23.70 17.05
N ASN A 571 -22.30 23.09 15.87
CA ASN A 571 -23.59 22.68 15.35
C ASN A 571 -23.97 21.30 15.95
N LEU A 572 -25.07 21.26 16.67
CA LEU A 572 -25.62 20.02 17.25
C LEU A 572 -26.86 19.65 16.45
N HIS A 573 -26.68 18.73 15.51
CA HIS A 573 -27.79 18.24 14.68
C HIS A 573 -28.80 17.48 15.56
N ALA A 574 -30.09 17.88 15.47
CA ALA A 574 -31.15 17.26 16.25
C ALA A 574 -30.86 17.09 17.76
N SER A 575 -30.20 18.10 18.35
CA SER A 575 -29.71 18.09 19.75
C SER A 575 -30.77 17.79 20.80
N ASP A 576 -32.02 18.14 20.52
CA ASP A 576 -33.19 17.90 21.38
C ASP A 576 -33.69 16.43 21.35
N THR A 577 -33.35 15.68 20.30
CA THR A 577 -33.69 14.25 20.17
C THR A 577 -32.57 13.32 20.66
N GLY A 578 -31.32 13.79 20.72
CA GLY A 578 -30.14 13.01 21.11
C GLY A 578 -29.79 11.88 20.14
N LYS A 579 -30.37 11.85 18.92
CA LYS A 579 -30.29 10.69 18.03
C LYS A 579 -29.28 10.80 16.91
N VAL A 580 -28.82 11.99 16.52
CA VAL A 580 -27.98 12.21 15.34
C VAL A 580 -27.01 13.34 15.63
N ASN A 581 -26.03 13.12 16.49
CA ASN A 581 -25.06 14.14 16.89
C ASN A 581 -23.60 13.67 16.94
N LYS A 582 -23.36 12.44 16.49
CA LYS A 582 -22.03 11.83 16.38
C LYS A 582 -21.67 11.59 14.92
N CYS A 583 -20.38 11.51 14.61
CA CYS A 583 -19.93 11.25 13.25
C CYS A 583 -20.51 9.94 12.70
N GLN A 584 -20.46 8.87 13.50
CA GLN A 584 -20.97 7.55 13.11
C GLN A 584 -22.50 7.45 13.01
N ASP A 585 -23.25 8.44 13.51
CA ASP A 585 -24.70 8.45 13.33
C ASP A 585 -25.07 8.73 11.85
N CYS A 586 -24.24 9.52 11.16
CA CYS A 586 -24.42 9.92 9.76
C CYS A 586 -23.45 9.23 8.79
N HIS A 587 -22.30 8.77 9.26
CA HIS A 587 -21.28 8.10 8.43
C HIS A 587 -21.16 6.63 8.79
N ASP A 588 -21.11 5.77 7.79
CA ASP A 588 -20.59 4.42 7.97
C ASP A 588 -19.09 4.52 8.23
N VAL A 589 -18.63 3.96 9.35
CA VAL A 589 -17.23 4.13 9.79
C VAL A 589 -16.25 3.23 9.03
N HIS A 590 -16.76 2.21 8.33
CA HIS A 590 -15.96 1.31 7.53
C HIS A 590 -16.04 1.64 6.04
N ALA A 591 -17.23 1.77 5.47
CA ALA A 591 -17.41 2.21 4.08
C ALA A 591 -17.09 3.70 3.87
N LEU A 592 -17.13 4.51 4.95
CA LEU A 592 -16.90 5.97 4.95
C LEU A 592 -17.91 6.75 4.09
N GLU A 593 -19.04 6.14 3.81
CA GLU A 593 -20.13 6.73 3.04
C GLU A 593 -21.18 7.35 3.98
N PRO A 594 -21.82 8.46 3.60
CA PRO A 594 -22.95 8.98 4.35
C PRO A 594 -24.12 8.00 4.33
N LYS A 595 -24.68 7.69 5.49
CA LYS A 595 -25.92 6.92 5.66
C LYS A 595 -27.12 7.80 5.34
N VAL A 596 -27.37 8.06 4.06
CA VAL A 596 -28.38 9.02 3.59
C VAL A 596 -29.81 8.61 3.97
N GLU A 597 -30.07 7.33 4.18
CA GLU A 597 -31.35 6.80 4.71
C GLU A 597 -31.64 7.32 6.12
N THR A 598 -30.61 7.70 6.88
CA THR A 598 -30.79 8.33 8.19
C THR A 598 -31.48 9.69 8.06
N CYS A 599 -31.23 10.42 6.97
CA CYS A 599 -31.88 11.71 6.69
C CYS A 599 -33.37 11.57 6.47
N GLU A 600 -33.81 10.52 5.74
CA GLU A 600 -35.19 10.26 5.38
C GLU A 600 -36.11 10.14 6.62
N THR A 601 -35.58 9.65 7.74
CA THR A 601 -36.33 9.49 8.98
C THR A 601 -36.97 10.80 9.48
N CYS A 602 -36.34 11.96 9.16
CA CYS A 602 -36.80 13.28 9.62
C CYS A 602 -37.06 14.28 8.48
N HIS A 603 -36.46 14.10 7.34
CA HIS A 603 -36.44 15.08 6.24
C HIS A 603 -37.21 14.64 5.00
N ASP A 604 -37.82 13.43 5.00
CA ASP A 604 -38.57 12.87 3.88
C ASP A 604 -37.75 12.82 2.56
N THR A 605 -36.42 12.74 2.65
CA THR A 605 -35.51 12.66 1.50
C THR A 605 -34.21 11.96 1.88
N THR A 606 -33.63 11.21 0.94
CA THR A 606 -32.29 10.64 1.01
C THR A 606 -31.25 11.52 0.32
N ASP A 607 -31.65 12.66 -0.26
CA ASP A 607 -30.72 13.64 -0.84
C ASP A 607 -30.51 14.81 0.13
N PRO A 608 -29.39 14.82 0.88
CA PRO A 608 -29.11 15.87 1.86
C PRO A 608 -28.92 17.25 1.23
N THR A 609 -28.66 17.33 -0.06
CA THR A 609 -28.46 18.61 -0.78
C THR A 609 -29.74 19.40 -0.91
N THR A 610 -30.90 18.74 -0.84
CA THR A 610 -32.25 19.35 -0.95
C THR A 610 -32.81 19.80 0.40
N ILE A 611 -32.16 19.44 1.51
CA ILE A 611 -32.69 19.69 2.85
C ILE A 611 -32.60 21.17 3.20
N ARG A 612 -33.72 21.70 3.71
CA ARG A 612 -33.85 23.06 4.23
C ARG A 612 -34.75 23.08 5.45
N MET A 613 -34.34 23.75 6.52
CA MET A 613 -35.08 23.85 7.79
C MET A 613 -35.53 25.28 8.10
N THR A 614 -35.36 26.23 7.18
CA THR A 614 -35.71 27.64 7.38
C THR A 614 -36.15 28.26 6.07
N ASN A 615 -37.04 29.29 6.17
CA ASN A 615 -37.46 30.08 5.02
C ASN A 615 -36.66 31.40 4.90
N VAL A 616 -35.42 31.41 5.43
CA VAL A 616 -34.53 32.54 5.30
C VAL A 616 -33.75 32.43 4.00
N ASP A 617 -33.85 33.40 3.14
CA ASP A 617 -33.03 33.60 1.97
C ASP A 617 -31.68 34.19 2.44
N TYR A 618 -30.62 33.37 2.42
CA TYR A 618 -29.30 33.76 2.90
C TYR A 618 -28.46 34.42 1.80
N ASP A 619 -28.59 34.01 0.56
CA ASP A 619 -27.82 34.51 -0.59
C ASP A 619 -28.50 35.63 -1.37
N GLY A 620 -29.79 35.91 -1.07
CA GLY A 620 -30.51 37.05 -1.59
C GLY A 620 -31.00 36.89 -3.04
N ASP A 621 -31.14 35.65 -3.54
CA ASP A 621 -31.63 35.39 -4.88
C ASP A 621 -33.16 35.32 -4.96
N GLY A 622 -33.85 35.19 -3.82
CA GLY A 622 -35.31 35.13 -3.67
C GLY A 622 -35.90 33.72 -3.69
N ASP A 623 -35.08 32.70 -3.82
CA ASP A 623 -35.51 31.29 -3.74
C ASP A 623 -35.37 30.77 -2.30
N VAL A 624 -36.46 30.57 -1.60
CA VAL A 624 -36.49 29.99 -0.26
C VAL A 624 -36.90 28.51 -0.29
N THR A 625 -36.88 27.88 -1.46
CA THR A 625 -37.29 26.48 -1.68
C THR A 625 -36.14 25.57 -1.99
N GLU A 626 -35.01 26.10 -2.43
CA GLU A 626 -33.79 25.34 -2.63
C GLU A 626 -33.23 24.77 -1.31
N GLY A 627 -32.40 23.74 -1.38
CA GLY A 627 -31.69 23.22 -0.20
C GLY A 627 -30.62 24.23 0.28
N VAL A 628 -30.28 24.17 1.56
CA VAL A 628 -29.28 25.11 2.13
C VAL A 628 -27.91 24.98 1.46
N LYS A 629 -27.64 23.90 0.74
CA LYS A 629 -26.45 23.74 -0.10
C LYS A 629 -26.40 24.78 -1.23
N GLY A 630 -27.53 25.04 -1.90
CA GLY A 630 -27.62 26.07 -2.95
C GLY A 630 -27.23 27.44 -2.43
N GLU A 631 -27.76 27.88 -1.29
CA GLU A 631 -27.39 29.11 -0.61
C GLU A 631 -25.87 29.25 -0.35
N VAL A 632 -25.25 28.15 0.10
CA VAL A 632 -23.80 28.11 0.35
C VAL A 632 -23.02 28.18 -0.95
N ASP A 633 -23.44 27.48 -1.99
CA ASP A 633 -22.78 27.45 -3.29
C ASP A 633 -22.82 28.84 -3.95
N THR A 634 -23.98 29.49 -3.98
CA THR A 634 -24.16 30.84 -4.53
C THR A 634 -23.30 31.89 -3.78
N LEU A 635 -23.27 31.81 -2.45
CA LEU A 635 -22.40 32.68 -1.65
C LEU A 635 -20.91 32.41 -1.89
N ALA A 636 -20.50 31.17 -2.09
CA ALA A 636 -19.14 30.81 -2.41
C ALA A 636 -18.73 31.34 -3.81
N GLU A 637 -19.61 31.21 -4.80
CA GLU A 637 -19.40 31.80 -6.13
C GLU A 637 -19.30 33.31 -6.08
N ALA A 638 -20.17 33.97 -5.31
CA ALA A 638 -20.13 35.43 -5.11
C ALA A 638 -18.82 35.87 -4.44
N LEU A 639 -18.36 35.14 -3.43
CA LEU A 639 -17.06 35.38 -2.80
C LEU A 639 -15.90 35.23 -3.79
N TYR A 640 -15.92 34.19 -4.60
CA TYR A 640 -14.88 33.96 -5.59
C TYR A 640 -14.84 35.08 -6.64
N ALA A 641 -15.97 35.49 -7.17
CA ALA A 641 -16.06 36.62 -8.11
C ALA A 641 -15.58 37.93 -7.49
N GLN A 642 -15.90 38.19 -6.22
CA GLN A 642 -15.44 39.37 -5.49
C GLN A 642 -13.92 39.30 -5.24
N LEU A 643 -13.38 38.13 -4.91
CA LEU A 643 -11.94 37.91 -4.74
C LEU A 643 -11.19 38.18 -6.05
N GLN A 644 -11.70 37.70 -7.18
CA GLN A 644 -11.12 37.96 -8.50
C GLN A 644 -11.12 39.48 -8.83
N THR A 645 -12.23 40.14 -8.56
CA THR A 645 -12.37 41.58 -8.78
C THR A 645 -11.37 42.36 -7.92
N TYR A 646 -11.27 42.04 -6.63
CA TYR A 646 -10.34 42.69 -5.72
C TYR A 646 -8.88 42.39 -6.11
N ALA A 647 -8.55 41.16 -6.42
CA ALA A 647 -7.22 40.73 -6.81
C ALA A 647 -6.76 41.46 -8.09
N ALA A 648 -7.62 41.54 -9.10
CA ALA A 648 -7.31 42.26 -10.34
C ALA A 648 -6.96 43.73 -10.13
N ALA A 649 -7.62 44.39 -9.15
CA ALA A 649 -7.36 45.78 -8.80
C ALA A 649 -6.09 45.98 -7.95
N ASN A 650 -5.68 45.00 -7.14
CA ASN A 650 -4.65 45.17 -6.09
C ASN A 650 -3.42 44.28 -6.24
N GLY A 651 -3.50 43.16 -6.99
CA GLY A 651 -2.41 42.18 -7.05
C GLY A 651 -2.29 41.44 -8.39
N GLY A 652 -3.26 41.59 -9.29
CA GLY A 652 -3.34 40.86 -10.58
C GLY A 652 -4.37 39.76 -10.56
N ALA A 653 -4.66 39.21 -11.74
CA ALA A 653 -5.67 38.13 -11.88
C ALA A 653 -5.33 36.91 -11.08
N ILE A 654 -6.35 36.29 -10.50
CA ILE A 654 -6.25 35.07 -9.68
C ILE A 654 -7.22 34.00 -10.15
N GLU A 655 -6.75 32.78 -10.21
CA GLU A 655 -7.54 31.57 -10.57
C GLU A 655 -7.40 30.51 -9.48
N TYR A 656 -8.51 29.83 -9.12
CA TYR A 656 -8.51 28.70 -8.18
C TYR A 656 -8.60 27.37 -8.95
N LYS A 657 -7.71 26.41 -8.59
CA LYS A 657 -7.67 25.06 -9.11
C LYS A 657 -7.65 24.08 -7.95
N GLY A 658 -8.81 23.56 -7.57
CA GLY A 658 -8.98 22.72 -6.37
C GLY A 658 -8.18 21.42 -6.36
N GLY A 659 -7.81 20.87 -7.55
CA GLY A 659 -7.02 19.64 -7.70
C GLY A 659 -5.51 19.85 -7.86
N ALA A 660 -5.01 21.10 -7.84
CA ALA A 660 -3.60 21.38 -8.08
C ALA A 660 -3.01 22.30 -7.00
N TYR A 661 -2.02 21.79 -6.24
CA TYR A 661 -1.28 22.63 -5.30
C TYR A 661 -0.44 23.68 -6.07
N PRO A 662 -0.34 24.96 -5.64
CA PRO A 662 -0.84 25.53 -4.37
C PRO A 662 -2.25 26.13 -4.45
N TYR A 663 -3.12 25.68 -5.33
CA TYR A 663 -4.54 25.95 -5.51
C TYR A 663 -4.86 27.31 -6.14
N PHE A 664 -4.11 28.38 -5.86
CA PHE A 664 -4.32 29.70 -6.45
C PHE A 664 -3.17 30.05 -7.39
N PHE A 665 -3.53 30.44 -8.61
CA PHE A 665 -2.59 30.71 -9.70
C PHE A 665 -2.80 32.11 -10.26
N GLY A 666 -1.72 32.71 -10.77
CA GLY A 666 -1.78 33.96 -11.52
C GLY A 666 -2.11 33.72 -13.00
N ALA A 667 -2.29 34.79 -13.76
CA ALA A 667 -2.54 34.75 -15.20
C ALA A 667 -1.41 34.04 -16.00
N ASP A 668 -0.22 33.95 -15.44
CA ASP A 668 0.93 33.27 -16.03
C ASP A 668 0.95 31.75 -15.75
N GLY A 669 -0.09 31.23 -15.09
CA GLY A 669 -0.22 29.83 -14.69
C GLY A 669 0.70 29.39 -13.54
N LYS A 670 1.46 30.34 -12.94
CA LYS A 670 2.29 30.06 -11.77
C LYS A 670 1.51 30.31 -10.48
N ALA A 671 2.06 29.81 -9.36
CA ALA A 671 1.53 30.08 -8.04
C ALA A 671 1.28 31.57 -7.83
N TYR A 672 0.07 31.96 -7.39
CA TYR A 672 -0.24 33.37 -7.13
C TYR A 672 0.66 33.94 -6.03
N ALA A 673 1.37 35.01 -6.33
CA ALA A 673 2.43 35.54 -5.46
C ALA A 673 2.16 36.96 -4.97
N THR A 674 1.13 37.64 -5.47
CA THR A 674 0.82 39.04 -5.16
C THR A 674 -0.31 39.19 -4.13
N TRP A 675 -0.17 38.42 -3.04
CA TRP A 675 -1.13 38.42 -1.95
C TRP A 675 -1.11 39.72 -1.15
N THR A 676 -2.30 40.29 -0.87
CA THR A 676 -2.51 41.23 0.23
C THR A 676 -3.07 40.44 1.43
N PRO A 677 -2.94 40.95 2.67
CA PRO A 677 -3.62 40.36 3.82
C PRO A 677 -5.12 40.15 3.62
N ARG A 678 -5.79 41.09 2.95
CA ARG A 678 -7.23 41.01 2.66
C ARG A 678 -7.54 39.83 1.69
N SER A 679 -6.82 39.77 0.58
CA SER A 679 -7.09 38.76 -0.43
C SER A 679 -6.80 37.33 0.09
N VAL A 680 -5.74 37.15 0.89
CA VAL A 680 -5.41 35.79 1.39
C VAL A 680 -6.40 35.31 2.46
N LYS A 681 -6.98 36.17 3.28
CA LYS A 681 -8.06 35.83 4.23
C LYS A 681 -9.31 35.33 3.48
N ALA A 682 -9.74 36.11 2.48
CA ALA A 682 -10.89 35.75 1.65
C ALA A 682 -10.67 34.47 0.85
N ALA A 683 -9.49 34.28 0.25
CA ALA A 683 -9.12 33.08 -0.45
C ALA A 683 -9.09 31.85 0.48
N PHE A 684 -8.65 32.03 1.72
CA PHE A 684 -8.67 30.97 2.73
C PHE A 684 -10.11 30.54 3.07
N ASN A 685 -11.03 31.49 3.27
CA ASN A 685 -12.43 31.20 3.55
C ASN A 685 -13.14 30.60 2.34
N TYR A 686 -12.83 31.05 1.13
CA TYR A 686 -13.30 30.42 -0.09
C TYR A 686 -12.84 28.95 -0.17
N GLN A 687 -11.52 28.69 -0.02
CA GLN A 687 -11.03 27.30 -0.03
C GLN A 687 -11.64 26.47 1.09
N TYR A 688 -11.87 27.04 2.25
CA TYR A 688 -12.50 26.36 3.37
C TYR A 688 -13.86 25.77 2.96
N SER A 689 -14.73 26.57 2.31
CA SER A 689 -16.02 26.11 1.82
C SER A 689 -15.93 25.00 0.76
N GLN A 690 -14.78 24.87 0.10
CA GLN A 690 -14.55 23.86 -0.95
C GLN A 690 -13.90 22.57 -0.42
N LYS A 691 -13.24 22.62 0.74
CA LYS A 691 -12.45 21.49 1.28
C LYS A 691 -13.22 20.61 2.26
N ASP A 692 -14.38 21.01 2.69
CA ASP A 692 -15.34 20.16 3.38
C ASP A 692 -16.61 20.04 2.52
N PRO A 693 -16.79 18.94 1.77
CA PRO A 693 -17.95 18.77 0.90
C PRO A 693 -19.29 18.79 1.64
N GLY A 694 -19.28 18.51 2.96
CA GLY A 694 -20.44 18.48 3.83
C GLY A 694 -20.67 19.78 4.62
N VAL A 695 -20.08 20.91 4.27
CA VAL A 695 -20.18 22.18 5.02
C VAL A 695 -21.64 22.57 5.32
N TYR A 696 -22.55 22.30 4.39
CA TYR A 696 -23.98 22.63 4.51
C TYR A 696 -24.72 21.74 5.54
N VAL A 697 -24.19 20.56 5.85
CA VAL A 697 -24.71 19.69 6.92
C VAL A 697 -23.93 19.90 8.21
N HIS A 698 -22.61 19.98 8.14
CA HIS A 698 -21.75 20.08 9.32
C HIS A 698 -21.99 21.38 10.09
N ASN A 699 -22.06 22.57 9.44
CA ASN A 699 -22.42 23.82 10.07
C ASN A 699 -22.67 24.94 9.02
N ASN A 700 -23.83 24.88 8.36
CA ASN A 700 -24.18 25.85 7.32
C ASN A 700 -24.12 27.32 7.80
N LYS A 701 -24.62 27.61 9.00
CA LYS A 701 -24.66 28.98 9.54
C LYS A 701 -23.26 29.56 9.67
N TYR A 702 -22.30 28.77 10.15
CA TYR A 702 -20.91 29.22 10.25
C TYR A 702 -20.31 29.51 8.88
N ILE A 703 -20.54 28.63 7.91
CA ILE A 703 -20.04 28.82 6.54
C ILE A 703 -20.65 30.06 5.90
N ILE A 704 -21.98 30.25 5.99
CA ILE A 704 -22.66 31.42 5.47
C ILE A 704 -22.09 32.72 6.09
N GLN A 705 -21.86 32.71 7.42
CA GLN A 705 -21.25 33.87 8.11
C GLN A 705 -19.88 34.23 7.54
N ILE A 706 -18.98 33.25 7.39
CA ILE A 706 -17.62 33.53 6.89
C ILE A 706 -17.59 33.93 5.42
N LEU A 707 -18.50 33.44 4.60
CA LEU A 707 -18.59 33.80 3.18
C LEU A 707 -19.08 35.24 3.05
N ILE A 708 -20.18 35.62 3.70
CA ILE A 708 -20.73 36.97 3.68
C ILE A 708 -19.72 38.00 4.23
N ASP A 709 -19.08 37.67 5.36
CA ASP A 709 -18.10 38.57 5.97
C ASP A 709 -16.85 38.76 5.09
N SER A 710 -16.45 37.69 4.34
CA SER A 710 -15.35 37.82 3.38
C SER A 710 -15.69 38.68 2.17
N ILE A 711 -16.93 38.55 1.64
CA ILE A 711 -17.42 39.42 0.57
C ILE A 711 -17.42 40.88 1.04
N GLN A 712 -17.92 41.14 2.25
CA GLN A 712 -17.96 42.49 2.85
C GLN A 712 -16.55 43.05 3.05
N ASP A 713 -15.60 42.26 3.57
CA ASP A 713 -14.21 42.72 3.80
C ASP A 713 -13.50 43.05 2.48
N LEU A 714 -13.79 42.33 1.39
CA LEU A 714 -13.30 42.66 0.04
C LEU A 714 -13.97 43.87 -0.58
N GLY A 715 -14.91 44.55 0.12
CA GLY A 715 -15.66 45.71 -0.36
C GLY A 715 -16.87 45.37 -1.25
N GLY A 716 -17.30 44.12 -1.26
CA GLY A 716 -18.50 43.65 -1.96
C GLY A 716 -19.80 44.14 -1.29
N ASN A 717 -20.86 44.26 -2.07
CA ASN A 717 -22.20 44.64 -1.55
C ASN A 717 -22.89 43.38 -0.98
N VAL A 718 -23.16 43.42 0.33
CA VAL A 718 -23.84 42.33 1.06
C VAL A 718 -25.27 42.68 1.49
N SER A 719 -25.84 43.77 0.96
CA SER A 719 -27.17 44.26 1.41
C SER A 719 -28.34 43.32 1.06
N ALA A 720 -28.17 42.45 0.08
CA ALA A 720 -29.17 41.43 -0.26
C ALA A 720 -29.03 40.15 0.58
N TYR A 721 -27.88 39.89 1.20
CA TYR A 721 -27.59 38.71 1.94
C TYR A 721 -28.11 38.75 3.37
N THR A 722 -28.57 37.60 3.86
CA THR A 722 -28.98 37.50 5.27
C THR A 722 -27.90 36.69 6.04
N ARG A 723 -27.19 37.35 6.94
CA ARG A 723 -26.18 36.72 7.79
C ARG A 723 -26.83 36.06 8.99
N PRO A 724 -26.72 34.73 9.18
CA PRO A 724 -27.32 34.01 10.30
C PRO A 724 -26.75 34.41 11.66
#